data_c22ff315b17e2a8f59c4442c6feec17e
#
_entry.id   c22ff315b17e2a8f59c4442c6feec17e
#
_cell.length_a   1.000
_cell.length_b   1.000
_cell.length_c   1.000
_cell.angle_alpha   90.00
_cell.angle_beta   90.00
_cell.angle_gamma   90.00
#
_symmetry.space_group_name_H-M   'P 1'
#
loop_
_entity.id
_entity.type
_entity.pdbx_description
1 polymer ?
#
loop_
_entity_poly.entity_id
_entity_poly.type
_entity_poly.pdbx_seq_one_letter_code
_entity_poly.pdbx_strand_id
1 'polypeptide(L)'
;PKASSVSTRSPKGVTERDATWPQLIDLQAERKLANDERAHLGPLAKGAERDERGERETHAEFVEGRNRTTASRDGASGRELLQRAGLDPNDPRVRQLAHVVNGLHQLPRHRSIHVGGFILTEEPLGSVVPLEPASMPGRTVVQWEKDDLDPVGLVKIDLLGLGMLTVVQDCLLYIRHTRDVTVDLGQLDMSDAAVYDVMCRADTVGVFQIESRAQMNTLPRLKPRCFYDLVVEVALIRPGPIQGEMVHPYLRRRAGLEPITYPHPSVEHVLRRTLGVPLFQEQGMQVAIAAAGFTPGQADQLRRAMGHKRSRERMAAICEELIAGMQRNGIPEETARRIYNQINAFADYGFPESHAASFALIVYATAWLRHYYAPEYLCAILNAQPMGFYSPGTLIEDAKRHGVKVLPIDLTRSVWDHSLELSDGRTLYANDGTVRWGRNREQPTADNRELKTPPPHRDVSVRLGVRLIRGLGSRARRNLEAALQHGPFTSVENAVQRVTLDKASWRCLAEAGAFDSMFAHEPAERRRRAALWEVMAATRGPELPLAPRVKPTAAQQAPLPAYTPLELTEADFRMTGLSLAGHPMAHVRPHLALNGVLTAREAHEIGKDGQPVAVAGLVICRQRPGTAKGFVFLTLEDETGMINIVITPDRFEQHALLISTTPLLLIRGTLQVEQHVVNVRAKQFRALELGGGEQHVKGHNYR
;
A
#
# COMPACT_ATOMS: atom_id res chain seq x y z
N PRO A 1 -44.09 21.03 0.67
CA PRO A 1 -44.26 20.71 2.06
C PRO A 1 -42.91 20.81 2.74
N LYS A 2 -42.78 21.72 3.64
CA LYS A 2 -41.54 21.97 4.41
C LYS A 2 -41.41 20.86 5.40
N ALA A 3 -40.33 20.10 5.34
CA ALA A 3 -39.90 19.20 6.42
C ALA A 3 -39.27 20.05 7.53
N SER A 4 -39.92 20.09 8.68
CA SER A 4 -39.40 20.67 9.91
C SER A 4 -38.23 19.85 10.42
N SER A 5 -37.06 20.47 10.54
CA SER A 5 -35.89 19.88 11.18
C SER A 5 -36.10 19.73 12.69
N VAL A 6 -36.28 18.54 13.15
CA VAL A 6 -36.22 18.22 14.60
C VAL A 6 -34.75 17.99 14.95
N SER A 7 -34.17 18.89 15.68
CA SER A 7 -32.82 18.79 16.21
C SER A 7 -32.84 17.83 17.43
N THR A 8 -32.33 16.63 17.27
CA THR A 8 -32.06 15.70 18.35
C THR A 8 -30.60 15.86 18.79
N ARG A 9 -30.35 16.32 20.02
CA ARG A 9 -29.00 16.34 20.60
C ARG A 9 -28.64 14.96 21.13
N SER A 10 -27.48 14.45 20.75
CA SER A 10 -26.92 13.26 21.37
C SER A 10 -26.49 13.51 22.80
N PRO A 11 -26.43 12.50 23.71
CA PRO A 11 -26.03 12.66 25.10
C PRO A 11 -24.60 13.18 25.35
N LYS A 12 -23.80 13.36 24.28
CA LYS A 12 -22.42 13.84 24.36
C LYS A 12 -22.19 15.19 23.64
N GLY A 13 -23.24 15.94 23.31
CA GLY A 13 -23.11 17.28 22.75
C GLY A 13 -22.70 17.34 21.25
N VAL A 14 -22.66 16.20 20.55
CA VAL A 14 -22.41 16.12 19.10
C VAL A 14 -23.73 16.35 18.37
N THR A 15 -23.75 17.25 17.38
CA THR A 15 -24.93 17.51 16.56
C THR A 15 -25.03 16.52 15.41
N GLU A 16 -26.24 16.27 14.89
CA GLU A 16 -26.48 15.35 13.74
C GLU A 16 -25.63 15.63 12.49
N ARG A 17 -25.07 16.83 12.37
CA ARG A 17 -24.17 17.20 11.26
C ARG A 17 -22.75 16.68 11.41
N ASP A 18 -22.35 16.34 12.62
CA ASP A 18 -20.98 15.93 12.96
C ASP A 18 -20.83 14.41 13.13
N ALA A 19 -21.96 13.68 13.14
CA ALA A 19 -21.97 12.23 13.29
C ALA A 19 -21.78 11.53 11.95
N THR A 20 -20.68 10.80 11.80
CA THR A 20 -20.48 9.91 10.65
C THR A 20 -21.30 8.61 10.83
N TRP A 21 -21.73 8.00 9.75
CA TRP A 21 -22.48 6.74 9.72
C TRP A 21 -21.93 5.64 10.67
N PRO A 22 -20.60 5.44 10.84
CA PRO A 22 -20.04 4.50 11.82
C PRO A 22 -20.23 4.89 13.28
N GLN A 23 -20.57 6.16 13.56
CA GLN A 23 -20.84 6.65 14.91
C GLN A 23 -22.32 6.51 15.30
N LEU A 24 -23.21 6.47 14.28
CA LEU A 24 -24.65 6.29 14.48
C LEU A 24 -25.05 4.83 14.62
N ILE A 25 -24.27 3.93 14.02
CA ILE A 25 -24.47 2.48 14.10
C ILE A 25 -23.08 1.87 14.34
N ASP A 26 -22.89 1.18 15.44
CA ASP A 26 -21.64 0.45 15.70
C ASP A 26 -21.58 -0.82 14.80
N LEU A 27 -21.45 -0.56 13.48
CA LEU A 27 -21.30 -1.60 12.45
C LEU A 27 -20.05 -2.47 12.66
N GLN A 28 -19.09 -2.00 13.48
CA GLN A 28 -17.92 -2.80 13.82
C GLN A 28 -18.23 -3.82 14.92
N ALA A 29 -19.10 -3.48 15.87
CA ALA A 29 -19.58 -4.43 16.87
C ALA A 29 -20.38 -5.55 16.20
N GLU A 30 -21.27 -5.23 15.24
CA GLU A 30 -22.02 -6.21 14.49
C GLU A 30 -21.14 -7.09 13.59
N ARG A 31 -20.11 -6.52 12.94
CA ARG A 31 -19.13 -7.31 12.16
C ARG A 31 -18.33 -8.26 13.02
N LYS A 32 -18.05 -7.88 14.26
CA LYS A 32 -17.35 -8.74 15.21
C LYS A 32 -18.20 -9.90 15.65
N LEU A 33 -19.46 -9.66 15.97
CA LEU A 33 -20.45 -10.70 16.32
C LEU A 33 -20.55 -11.75 15.22
N ALA A 34 -20.66 -11.33 13.96
CA ALA A 34 -20.77 -12.25 12.83
C ALA A 34 -19.46 -13.03 12.52
N ASN A 35 -18.29 -12.49 12.85
CA ASN A 35 -17.03 -13.22 12.73
C ASN A 35 -16.83 -14.23 13.87
N ASP A 36 -17.30 -13.92 15.08
CA ASP A 36 -17.27 -14.82 16.22
C ASP A 36 -18.23 -16.00 16.03
N GLU A 37 -19.41 -15.77 15.45
CA GLU A 37 -20.34 -16.85 15.05
C GLU A 37 -19.72 -17.82 14.04
N ARG A 38 -18.93 -17.35 13.06
CA ARG A 38 -18.20 -18.21 12.13
C ARG A 38 -17.12 -19.04 12.80
N ALA A 39 -16.47 -18.51 13.82
CA ALA A 39 -15.45 -19.25 14.58
C ALA A 39 -16.04 -20.39 15.41
N HIS A 40 -17.28 -20.24 15.87
CA HIS A 40 -17.99 -21.26 16.65
C HIS A 40 -18.72 -22.31 15.81
N LEU A 41 -19.08 -22.02 14.56
CA LEU A 41 -19.72 -22.98 13.66
C LEU A 41 -18.76 -24.00 13.01
N GLY A 42 -17.46 -23.72 13.03
CA GLY A 42 -16.44 -24.58 12.45
C GLY A 42 -16.33 -26.00 13.06
N PRO A 43 -16.48 -26.21 14.37
CA PRO A 43 -16.42 -27.53 15.01
C PRO A 43 -17.72 -28.35 14.89
N LEU A 44 -18.88 -27.71 14.74
CA LEU A 44 -20.18 -28.38 14.73
C LEU A 44 -20.57 -29.02 13.38
N ALA A 45 -19.91 -28.58 12.29
CA ALA A 45 -20.18 -29.14 10.96
C ALA A 45 -19.56 -30.53 10.71
N LYS A 46 -18.79 -31.08 11.66
CA LYS A 46 -18.15 -32.41 11.53
C LYS A 46 -18.96 -33.59 12.09
N GLY A 47 -20.17 -33.38 12.60
CA GLY A 47 -20.95 -34.39 13.28
C GLY A 47 -22.39 -34.66 12.77
N ALA A 48 -22.77 -34.09 11.65
CA ALA A 48 -24.09 -34.35 11.10
C ALA A 48 -24.03 -35.48 10.06
N GLU A 49 -24.30 -36.69 10.50
CA GLU A 49 -24.73 -37.80 9.63
C GLU A 49 -25.99 -37.38 8.85
N ARG A 50 -25.99 -37.63 7.54
CA ARG A 50 -27.13 -37.41 6.66
C ARG A 50 -28.30 -38.32 7.10
N ASP A 51 -29.37 -37.73 7.59
CA ASP A 51 -30.67 -38.38 7.60
C ASP A 51 -31.38 -38.07 6.27
N GLU A 52 -31.68 -39.12 5.54
CA GLU A 52 -32.35 -39.06 4.23
C GLU A 52 -33.85 -38.86 4.40
N ARG A 53 -34.31 -37.73 4.91
CA ARG A 53 -35.70 -37.30 4.77
C ARG A 53 -35.76 -35.83 4.44
N GLY A 54 -36.04 -35.59 3.16
CA GLY A 54 -36.18 -34.24 2.61
C GLY A 54 -37.43 -33.53 3.11
N GLU A 55 -37.28 -32.71 4.10
CA GLU A 55 -38.20 -31.62 4.38
C GLU A 55 -37.48 -30.30 4.19
N ARG A 56 -38.00 -29.52 3.25
CA ARG A 56 -37.54 -28.13 3.01
C ARG A 56 -37.98 -27.30 4.21
N GLU A 57 -37.06 -26.97 5.09
CA GLU A 57 -37.26 -25.87 6.04
C GLU A 57 -37.63 -24.60 5.28
N THR A 58 -38.73 -23.99 5.63
CA THR A 58 -39.19 -22.75 5.02
C THR A 58 -38.32 -21.61 5.47
N HIS A 59 -38.08 -20.66 4.59
CA HIS A 59 -37.23 -19.50 4.79
C HIS A 59 -37.54 -18.67 6.06
N ALA A 60 -38.74 -18.85 6.63
CA ALA A 60 -39.20 -18.20 7.84
C ALA A 60 -38.56 -18.78 9.12
N GLU A 61 -38.39 -20.10 9.20
CA GLU A 61 -37.79 -20.78 10.37
C GLU A 61 -36.26 -20.51 10.46
N PHE A 62 -35.61 -20.35 9.31
CA PHE A 62 -34.21 -19.98 9.26
C PHE A 62 -33.91 -18.54 9.76
N VAL A 63 -34.88 -17.63 9.63
CA VAL A 63 -34.80 -16.26 10.14
C VAL A 63 -35.11 -16.17 11.64
N GLU A 64 -36.03 -16.98 12.15
CA GLU A 64 -36.35 -17.02 13.59
C GLU A 64 -35.26 -17.66 14.46
N GLY A 65 -34.58 -18.68 13.95
CA GLY A 65 -33.46 -19.33 14.63
C GLY A 65 -32.23 -18.40 14.85
N ARG A 66 -32.02 -17.45 13.93
CA ARG A 66 -30.91 -16.48 14.04
C ARG A 66 -31.12 -15.36 15.05
N ASN A 67 -32.35 -15.07 15.44
CA ASN A 67 -32.65 -13.99 16.41
C ASN A 67 -32.40 -14.38 17.87
N ARG A 68 -31.97 -15.61 18.17
CA ARG A 68 -31.81 -16.08 19.56
C ARG A 68 -30.41 -16.00 20.17
N THR A 69 -29.34 -15.63 19.39
CA THR A 69 -27.98 -15.71 19.92
C THR A 69 -27.07 -14.59 19.44
N THR A 70 -27.42 -13.33 19.66
CA THR A 70 -26.48 -12.22 19.50
C THR A 70 -26.34 -11.45 20.82
N ALA A 71 -25.73 -12.10 21.80
CA ALA A 71 -25.15 -11.36 22.93
C ALA A 71 -23.72 -10.94 22.54
N SER A 72 -23.40 -9.65 22.66
CA SER A 72 -22.01 -9.17 22.55
C SER A 72 -21.17 -9.81 23.65
N ARG A 73 -19.86 -9.87 23.52
CA ARG A 73 -18.95 -10.29 24.59
C ARG A 73 -19.13 -9.47 25.87
N ASP A 74 -19.70 -8.28 25.75
CA ASP A 74 -20.08 -7.40 26.89
C ASP A 74 -21.52 -7.69 27.38
N GLY A 75 -22.21 -8.69 26.86
CA GLY A 75 -23.58 -9.07 27.24
C GLY A 75 -24.67 -8.11 26.75
N ALA A 76 -24.36 -7.08 25.98
CA ALA A 76 -25.34 -6.12 25.47
C ALA A 76 -26.11 -6.71 24.28
N SER A 77 -27.45 -6.65 24.33
CA SER A 77 -28.30 -7.06 23.22
C SER A 77 -28.24 -6.04 22.08
N GLY A 78 -28.54 -6.45 20.84
CA GLY A 78 -28.59 -5.52 19.70
C GLY A 78 -29.51 -4.30 19.95
N ARG A 79 -30.52 -4.47 20.79
CA ARG A 79 -31.38 -3.39 21.27
C ARG A 79 -30.65 -2.35 22.13
N GLU A 80 -29.80 -2.81 23.04
CA GLU A 80 -28.99 -1.92 23.90
C GLU A 80 -27.95 -1.15 23.09
N LEU A 81 -27.38 -1.78 22.05
CA LEU A 81 -26.44 -1.11 21.14
C LEU A 81 -27.12 0.03 20.37
N LEU A 82 -28.33 -0.16 19.87
CA LEU A 82 -29.13 0.88 19.22
C LEU A 82 -29.45 2.03 20.19
N GLN A 83 -29.87 1.70 21.42
CA GLN A 83 -30.14 2.70 22.46
C GLN A 83 -28.87 3.50 22.83
N ARG A 84 -27.73 2.84 22.97
CA ARG A 84 -26.42 3.50 23.21
C ARG A 84 -26.01 4.40 22.07
N ALA A 85 -26.42 4.09 20.83
CA ALA A 85 -26.22 4.94 19.64
C ALA A 85 -27.24 6.08 19.53
N GLY A 86 -28.17 6.22 20.52
CA GLY A 86 -29.21 7.25 20.50
C GLY A 86 -30.39 6.94 19.55
N LEU A 87 -30.51 5.70 19.09
CA LEU A 87 -31.60 5.24 18.22
C LEU A 87 -32.68 4.52 19.02
N ASP A 88 -33.95 4.81 18.74
CA ASP A 88 -35.05 4.05 19.33
C ASP A 88 -35.24 2.70 18.61
N PRO A 89 -35.00 1.56 19.28
CA PRO A 89 -35.19 0.24 18.69
C PRO A 89 -36.62 -0.07 18.28
N ASN A 90 -37.61 0.68 18.78
CA ASN A 90 -39.01 0.49 18.48
C ASN A 90 -39.48 1.33 17.27
N ASP A 91 -38.69 2.32 16.83
CA ASP A 91 -38.99 3.10 15.61
C ASP A 91 -38.98 2.13 14.41
N PRO A 92 -40.07 2.07 13.62
CA PRO A 92 -40.16 1.22 12.42
C PRO A 92 -39.03 1.47 11.43
N ARG A 93 -38.56 2.71 11.29
CA ARG A 93 -37.44 3.08 10.40
C ARG A 93 -36.11 2.49 10.89
N VAL A 94 -35.86 2.50 12.23
CA VAL A 94 -34.66 1.90 12.81
C VAL A 94 -34.66 0.38 12.63
N ARG A 95 -35.83 -0.26 12.82
CA ARG A 95 -35.97 -1.70 12.54
C ARG A 95 -35.76 -2.05 11.09
N GLN A 96 -36.32 -1.25 10.16
CA GLN A 96 -36.12 -1.46 8.74
C GLN A 96 -34.66 -1.20 8.34
N LEU A 97 -34.01 -0.19 8.92
CA LEU A 97 -32.58 0.06 8.72
C LEU A 97 -31.73 -1.13 9.19
N ALA A 98 -31.99 -1.65 10.38
CA ALA A 98 -31.28 -2.82 10.90
C ALA A 98 -31.48 -4.05 9.98
N HIS A 99 -32.70 -4.27 9.47
CA HIS A 99 -32.98 -5.33 8.51
C HIS A 99 -32.17 -5.17 7.21
N VAL A 100 -32.14 -3.98 6.64
CA VAL A 100 -31.37 -3.70 5.42
C VAL A 100 -29.87 -3.87 5.66
N VAL A 101 -29.34 -3.35 6.79
CA VAL A 101 -27.93 -3.52 7.15
C VAL A 101 -27.56 -5.00 7.30
N ASN A 102 -28.39 -5.79 7.97
CA ASN A 102 -28.19 -7.23 8.09
C ASN A 102 -28.24 -7.94 6.72
N GLY A 103 -29.17 -7.53 5.84
CA GLY A 103 -29.25 -8.06 4.49
C GLY A 103 -28.02 -7.74 3.61
N LEU A 104 -27.45 -6.55 3.82
CA LEU A 104 -26.21 -6.11 3.14
C LEU A 104 -24.95 -6.68 3.78
N HIS A 105 -25.06 -7.23 4.99
CA HIS A 105 -23.91 -7.79 5.71
C HIS A 105 -23.29 -8.94 4.92
N GLN A 106 -21.98 -8.90 4.72
CA GLN A 106 -21.19 -9.85 3.96
C GLN A 106 -21.46 -9.89 2.44
N LEU A 107 -22.32 -9.03 1.89
CA LEU A 107 -22.37 -8.88 0.45
C LEU A 107 -21.10 -8.21 -0.07
N PRO A 108 -20.62 -8.59 -1.26
CA PRO A 108 -19.50 -7.90 -1.91
C PRO A 108 -19.84 -6.41 -2.08
N ARG A 109 -18.95 -5.53 -1.58
CA ARG A 109 -19.16 -4.07 -1.70
C ARG A 109 -18.74 -3.55 -3.07
N HIS A 110 -17.74 -4.16 -3.66
CA HIS A 110 -17.22 -3.85 -4.99
C HIS A 110 -16.53 -5.09 -5.55
N ARG A 111 -16.44 -5.15 -6.85
CA ARG A 111 -15.58 -6.11 -7.53
C ARG A 111 -14.18 -5.53 -7.63
N SER A 112 -13.20 -6.31 -7.24
CA SER A 112 -11.80 -5.99 -7.51
C SER A 112 -11.44 -6.43 -8.93
N ILE A 113 -10.53 -5.69 -9.57
CA ILE A 113 -10.00 -5.99 -10.88
C ILE A 113 -8.52 -6.39 -10.70
N HIS A 114 -8.11 -7.44 -11.41
CA HIS A 114 -6.69 -7.78 -11.48
C HIS A 114 -5.99 -6.82 -12.44
N VAL A 115 -5.11 -5.98 -11.92
CA VAL A 115 -4.51 -4.88 -12.69
C VAL A 115 -3.47 -5.33 -13.71
N GLY A 116 -2.88 -6.50 -13.55
CA GLY A 116 -1.80 -7.05 -14.39
C GLY A 116 -2.17 -8.29 -15.19
N GLY A 117 -3.37 -8.84 -14.99
CA GLY A 117 -3.82 -10.05 -15.71
C GLY A 117 -4.60 -9.70 -16.97
N PHE A 118 -4.37 -10.44 -18.05
CA PHE A 118 -5.21 -10.39 -19.21
C PHE A 118 -5.50 -11.81 -19.74
N ILE A 119 -6.54 -11.92 -20.55
CA ILE A 119 -7.00 -13.19 -21.10
C ILE A 119 -6.65 -13.23 -22.59
N LEU A 120 -6.07 -14.35 -23.02
CA LEU A 120 -5.76 -14.62 -24.40
C LEU A 120 -6.71 -15.70 -24.91
N THR A 121 -7.36 -15.45 -26.04
CA THR A 121 -8.29 -16.35 -26.70
C THR A 121 -8.04 -16.37 -28.21
N GLU A 122 -8.36 -17.45 -28.87
CA GLU A 122 -8.35 -17.58 -30.32
C GLU A 122 -9.57 -16.89 -30.93
N GLU A 123 -10.77 -17.10 -30.32
CA GLU A 123 -12.02 -16.49 -30.75
C GLU A 123 -12.28 -15.17 -30.01
N PRO A 124 -13.18 -14.29 -30.53
CA PRO A 124 -13.57 -13.09 -29.83
C PRO A 124 -14.10 -13.40 -28.43
N LEU A 125 -13.50 -12.80 -27.40
CA LEU A 125 -13.77 -13.11 -26.00
C LEU A 125 -15.28 -12.94 -25.62
N GLY A 126 -15.96 -12.00 -26.24
CA GLY A 126 -17.39 -11.75 -26.03
C GLY A 126 -18.32 -12.89 -26.48
N SER A 127 -17.84 -13.86 -27.28
CA SER A 127 -18.60 -15.05 -27.63
C SER A 127 -18.60 -16.11 -26.52
N VAL A 128 -17.65 -16.01 -25.58
CA VAL A 128 -17.44 -17.00 -24.51
C VAL A 128 -17.90 -16.44 -23.16
N VAL A 129 -17.60 -15.19 -22.87
CA VAL A 129 -17.83 -14.56 -21.54
C VAL A 129 -18.41 -13.17 -21.67
N PRO A 130 -19.23 -12.71 -20.71
CA PRO A 130 -19.72 -11.34 -20.69
C PRO A 130 -18.56 -10.38 -20.38
N LEU A 131 -18.57 -9.25 -21.10
CA LEU A 131 -17.57 -8.20 -20.99
C LEU A 131 -18.20 -6.90 -20.50
N GLU A 132 -17.41 -6.11 -19.76
CA GLU A 132 -17.78 -4.74 -19.39
C GLU A 132 -16.67 -3.76 -19.77
N PRO A 133 -17.00 -2.48 -20.02
CA PRO A 133 -15.97 -1.46 -20.23
C PRO A 133 -15.10 -1.27 -18.99
N ALA A 134 -13.78 -1.19 -19.17
CA ALA A 134 -12.87 -0.80 -18.11
C ALA A 134 -12.91 0.72 -17.87
N SER A 135 -12.39 1.16 -16.71
CA SER A 135 -12.19 2.60 -16.43
C SER A 135 -11.21 3.25 -17.41
N MET A 136 -10.28 2.49 -17.98
CA MET A 136 -9.33 2.95 -18.97
C MET A 136 -9.91 2.82 -20.37
N PRO A 137 -9.87 3.88 -21.20
CA PRO A 137 -10.37 3.83 -22.58
C PRO A 137 -9.70 2.72 -23.41
N GLY A 138 -10.49 2.06 -24.26
CA GLY A 138 -10.00 1.01 -25.15
C GLY A 138 -9.71 -0.34 -24.49
N ARG A 139 -10.16 -0.54 -23.24
CA ARG A 139 -10.03 -1.81 -22.51
C ARG A 139 -11.38 -2.34 -22.06
N THR A 140 -11.47 -3.66 -21.95
CA THR A 140 -12.63 -4.38 -21.43
C THR A 140 -12.23 -5.28 -20.27
N VAL A 141 -13.18 -5.59 -19.40
CA VAL A 141 -12.99 -6.47 -18.25
C VAL A 141 -13.93 -7.66 -18.38
N VAL A 142 -13.40 -8.84 -18.14
CA VAL A 142 -14.21 -10.07 -18.01
C VAL A 142 -14.96 -10.04 -16.69
N GLN A 143 -16.25 -10.33 -16.73
CA GLN A 143 -17.11 -10.29 -15.53
C GLN A 143 -17.01 -11.53 -14.65
N TRP A 144 -16.23 -12.52 -15.03
CA TRP A 144 -16.05 -13.77 -14.29
C TRP A 144 -14.89 -13.71 -13.31
N GLU A 145 -14.98 -14.54 -12.28
CA GLU A 145 -13.87 -14.73 -11.34
C GLU A 145 -12.75 -15.57 -11.98
N LYS A 146 -11.53 -15.39 -11.51
CA LYS A 146 -10.35 -16.09 -12.00
C LYS A 146 -10.46 -17.62 -11.96
N ASP A 147 -11.17 -18.15 -10.96
CA ASP A 147 -11.32 -19.60 -10.76
C ASP A 147 -12.35 -20.23 -11.72
N ASP A 148 -13.15 -19.41 -12.42
CA ASP A 148 -14.12 -19.85 -13.43
C ASP A 148 -13.53 -19.84 -14.85
N LEU A 149 -12.33 -19.28 -15.04
CA LEU A 149 -11.67 -19.20 -16.36
C LEU A 149 -11.09 -20.55 -16.81
N ASP A 150 -10.49 -21.30 -15.91
CA ASP A 150 -9.85 -22.59 -16.20
C ASP A 150 -10.85 -23.66 -16.70
N PRO A 151 -12.06 -23.83 -16.11
CA PRO A 151 -13.04 -24.80 -16.60
C PRO A 151 -13.52 -24.52 -18.04
N VAL A 152 -13.41 -23.28 -18.50
CA VAL A 152 -13.81 -22.85 -19.84
C VAL A 152 -12.63 -22.85 -20.81
N GLY A 153 -11.43 -23.19 -20.33
CA GLY A 153 -10.22 -23.28 -21.16
C GLY A 153 -9.63 -21.93 -21.57
N LEU A 154 -9.94 -20.86 -20.83
CA LEU A 154 -9.38 -19.54 -21.09
C LEU A 154 -7.98 -19.40 -20.51
N VAL A 155 -7.04 -18.95 -21.34
CA VAL A 155 -5.64 -18.73 -20.91
C VAL A 155 -5.51 -17.37 -20.26
N LYS A 156 -5.18 -17.37 -18.97
CA LYS A 156 -4.88 -16.17 -18.20
C LYS A 156 -3.37 -15.94 -18.17
N ILE A 157 -2.94 -14.77 -18.64
CA ILE A 157 -1.55 -14.31 -18.55
C ILE A 157 -1.47 -13.18 -17.55
N ASP A 158 -0.51 -13.26 -16.64
CA ASP A 158 -0.28 -12.26 -15.60
C ASP A 158 1.03 -11.51 -15.89
N LEU A 159 0.92 -10.20 -16.09
CA LEU A 159 2.04 -9.28 -16.29
C LEU A 159 2.34 -8.54 -15.01
N LEU A 160 2.72 -9.27 -13.98
CA LEU A 160 3.10 -8.68 -12.68
C LEU A 160 4.25 -7.69 -12.82
N GLY A 161 4.21 -6.63 -12.01
CA GLY A 161 5.25 -5.61 -11.97
C GLY A 161 5.09 -4.49 -13.00
N LEU A 162 3.96 -4.37 -13.69
CA LEU A 162 3.72 -3.38 -14.76
C LEU A 162 4.18 -1.96 -14.42
N GLY A 163 3.71 -1.39 -13.31
CA GLY A 163 4.11 -0.05 -12.89
C GLY A 163 5.60 0.04 -12.58
N MET A 164 6.17 -0.99 -11.95
CA MET A 164 7.59 -1.01 -11.62
C MET A 164 8.48 -1.18 -12.86
N LEU A 165 8.05 -1.91 -13.86
CA LEU A 165 8.80 -1.99 -15.13
C LEU A 165 8.85 -0.63 -15.83
N THR A 166 7.77 0.16 -15.75
CA THR A 166 7.76 1.54 -16.20
C THR A 166 8.75 2.40 -15.40
N VAL A 167 8.75 2.26 -14.06
CA VAL A 167 9.74 2.96 -13.21
C VAL A 167 11.16 2.64 -13.62
N VAL A 168 11.48 1.36 -13.81
CA VAL A 168 12.83 0.93 -14.22
C VAL A 168 13.19 1.54 -15.58
N GLN A 169 12.29 1.45 -16.58
CA GLN A 169 12.51 2.00 -17.90
C GLN A 169 12.74 3.52 -17.86
N ASP A 170 11.86 4.26 -17.18
CA ASP A 170 11.95 5.72 -17.08
C ASP A 170 13.22 6.13 -16.32
N CYS A 171 13.56 5.41 -15.25
CA CYS A 171 14.78 5.66 -14.48
C CYS A 171 16.04 5.49 -15.35
N LEU A 172 16.13 4.40 -16.12
CA LEU A 172 17.26 4.17 -17.05
C LEU A 172 17.37 5.28 -18.09
N LEU A 173 16.22 5.73 -18.58
CA LEU A 173 16.18 6.86 -19.52
C LEU A 173 16.68 8.15 -18.85
N TYR A 174 16.20 8.46 -17.64
CA TYR A 174 16.62 9.64 -16.90
C TYR A 174 18.13 9.62 -16.61
N ILE A 175 18.68 8.47 -16.20
CA ILE A 175 20.12 8.29 -15.98
C ILE A 175 20.89 8.61 -17.25
N ARG A 176 20.46 8.08 -18.39
CA ARG A 176 21.11 8.37 -19.70
C ARG A 176 21.15 9.87 -19.97
N HIS A 177 20.07 10.61 -19.69
CA HIS A 177 19.99 12.04 -19.98
C HIS A 177 20.66 12.93 -18.92
N THR A 178 20.65 12.55 -17.65
CA THR A 178 21.22 13.36 -16.56
C THR A 178 22.71 13.09 -16.35
N ARG A 179 23.16 11.85 -16.65
CA ARG A 179 24.52 11.37 -16.33
C ARG A 179 25.34 11.02 -17.55
N ASP A 180 24.73 11.00 -18.74
CA ASP A 180 25.35 10.50 -19.97
C ASP A 180 25.88 9.06 -19.82
N VAL A 181 25.16 8.23 -19.09
CA VAL A 181 25.50 6.85 -18.76
C VAL A 181 24.38 5.93 -19.25
N THR A 182 24.74 4.85 -19.92
CA THR A 182 23.79 3.79 -20.26
C THR A 182 23.97 2.61 -19.31
N VAL A 183 22.95 2.29 -18.52
CA VAL A 183 22.96 1.16 -17.61
C VAL A 183 22.33 -0.05 -18.30
N ASP A 184 23.07 -1.16 -18.36
CA ASP A 184 22.57 -2.46 -18.81
C ASP A 184 22.26 -3.34 -17.58
N LEU A 185 20.98 -3.61 -17.35
CA LEU A 185 20.53 -4.43 -16.22
C LEU A 185 21.08 -5.87 -16.26
N GLY A 186 21.42 -6.38 -17.45
CA GLY A 186 21.98 -7.73 -17.61
C GLY A 186 23.45 -7.83 -17.16
N GLN A 187 24.10 -6.69 -16.95
CA GLN A 187 25.51 -6.62 -16.55
C GLN A 187 25.71 -6.06 -15.13
N LEU A 188 24.62 -5.92 -14.34
CA LEU A 188 24.75 -5.49 -12.95
C LEU A 188 25.56 -6.52 -12.13
N ASP A 189 26.46 -6.02 -11.30
CA ASP A 189 27.14 -6.85 -10.31
C ASP A 189 26.15 -7.31 -9.23
N MET A 190 25.71 -8.58 -9.33
CA MET A 190 24.80 -9.19 -8.39
C MET A 190 25.43 -9.51 -7.02
N SER A 191 26.69 -9.14 -6.80
CA SER A 191 27.41 -9.32 -5.54
C SER A 191 27.72 -8.01 -4.80
N ASP A 192 27.18 -6.89 -5.25
CA ASP A 192 27.39 -5.57 -4.67
C ASP A 192 26.93 -5.50 -3.21
N ALA A 193 27.91 -5.48 -2.29
CA ALA A 193 27.67 -5.47 -0.86
C ALA A 193 26.88 -4.25 -0.38
N ALA A 194 27.08 -3.07 -1.00
CA ALA A 194 26.40 -1.84 -0.60
C ALA A 194 24.88 -1.94 -0.81
N VAL A 195 24.45 -2.59 -1.90
CA VAL A 195 23.03 -2.83 -2.20
C VAL A 195 22.43 -3.81 -1.20
N TYR A 196 23.15 -4.90 -0.85
CA TYR A 196 22.66 -5.83 0.17
C TYR A 196 22.64 -5.22 1.57
N ASP A 197 23.58 -4.35 1.91
CA ASP A 197 23.60 -3.66 3.20
C ASP A 197 22.38 -2.75 3.39
N VAL A 198 21.92 -2.06 2.34
CA VAL A 198 20.66 -1.30 2.35
C VAL A 198 19.48 -2.20 2.65
N MET A 199 19.40 -3.36 1.99
CA MET A 199 18.35 -4.35 2.23
C MET A 199 18.41 -4.92 3.66
N CYS A 200 19.61 -5.25 4.17
CA CYS A 200 19.77 -5.74 5.53
C CYS A 200 19.32 -4.76 6.61
N ARG A 201 19.37 -3.45 6.33
CA ARG A 201 18.83 -2.42 7.21
C ARG A 201 17.33 -2.19 7.04
N ALA A 202 16.67 -2.95 6.14
CA ALA A 202 15.27 -2.76 5.74
C ALA A 202 14.98 -1.34 5.18
N ASP A 203 15.97 -0.71 4.60
CA ASP A 203 15.84 0.57 3.93
C ASP A 203 15.36 0.37 2.50
N THR A 204 14.10 -0.06 2.36
CA THR A 204 13.54 -0.60 1.10
C THR A 204 12.22 0.04 0.70
N VAL A 205 11.95 1.26 1.17
CA VAL A 205 10.78 2.05 0.73
C VAL A 205 10.86 2.30 -0.76
N GLY A 206 9.81 1.95 -1.50
CA GLY A 206 9.75 2.07 -2.96
C GLY A 206 10.55 1.02 -3.73
N VAL A 207 11.18 0.03 -3.07
CA VAL A 207 11.86 -1.09 -3.72
C VAL A 207 10.85 -2.21 -4.00
N PHE A 208 10.82 -2.69 -5.22
CA PHE A 208 9.88 -3.72 -5.66
C PHE A 208 9.84 -4.92 -4.71
N GLN A 209 8.65 -5.36 -4.34
CA GLN A 209 8.34 -6.61 -3.62
C GLN A 209 8.94 -6.75 -2.20
N ILE A 210 9.84 -5.89 -1.74
CA ILE A 210 10.47 -5.95 -0.40
C ILE A 210 10.20 -4.70 0.44
N GLU A 211 9.19 -3.94 0.09
CA GLU A 211 8.79 -2.69 0.77
C GLU A 211 7.65 -2.87 1.79
N SER A 212 6.99 -4.04 1.80
CA SER A 212 5.93 -4.28 2.77
C SER A 212 6.49 -4.45 4.17
N ARG A 213 5.70 -4.11 5.19
CA ARG A 213 6.12 -4.22 6.59
C ARG A 213 6.64 -5.63 6.96
N ALA A 214 5.97 -6.68 6.49
CA ALA A 214 6.37 -8.05 6.78
C ALA A 214 7.76 -8.35 6.21
N GLN A 215 8.03 -7.91 4.98
CA GLN A 215 9.34 -8.07 4.34
C GLN A 215 10.41 -7.21 5.02
N MET A 216 10.12 -5.94 5.29
CA MET A 216 11.04 -5.06 6.03
C MET A 216 11.37 -5.58 7.43
N ASN A 217 10.45 -6.28 8.11
CA ASN A 217 10.72 -6.95 9.39
C ASN A 217 11.54 -8.23 9.22
N THR A 218 11.55 -8.85 8.05
CA THR A 218 12.27 -10.09 7.78
C THR A 218 13.70 -9.83 7.30
N LEU A 219 13.92 -8.80 6.51
CA LEU A 219 15.23 -8.48 5.91
C LEU A 219 16.39 -8.38 6.92
N PRO A 220 16.26 -7.71 8.10
CA PRO A 220 17.34 -7.68 9.09
C PRO A 220 17.65 -9.03 9.73
N ARG A 221 16.69 -9.95 9.72
CA ARG A 221 16.83 -11.32 10.22
C ARG A 221 17.42 -12.24 9.16
N LEU A 222 16.96 -12.12 7.93
CA LEU A 222 17.44 -12.88 6.77
C LEU A 222 18.87 -12.50 6.41
N LYS A 223 19.21 -11.22 6.47
CA LYS A 223 20.52 -10.65 6.11
C LYS A 223 20.96 -11.12 4.72
N PRO A 224 20.26 -10.73 3.65
CA PRO A 224 20.60 -11.18 2.30
C PRO A 224 22.03 -10.76 1.94
N ARG A 225 22.78 -11.65 1.28
CA ARG A 225 24.17 -11.44 0.85
C ARG A 225 24.42 -11.88 -0.57
N CYS A 226 23.47 -12.58 -1.17
CA CYS A 226 23.54 -13.04 -2.55
C CYS A 226 22.15 -13.05 -3.19
N PHE A 227 22.13 -13.17 -4.51
CA PHE A 227 20.90 -13.17 -5.28
C PHE A 227 19.88 -14.22 -4.81
N TYR A 228 20.34 -15.42 -4.48
CA TYR A 228 19.42 -16.47 -4.03
C TYR A 228 18.72 -16.15 -2.70
N ASP A 229 19.32 -15.35 -1.84
CA ASP A 229 18.67 -14.88 -0.62
C ASP A 229 17.44 -14.00 -0.94
N LEU A 230 17.47 -13.23 -2.03
CA LEU A 230 16.31 -12.46 -2.51
C LEU A 230 15.22 -13.37 -3.06
N VAL A 231 15.60 -14.42 -3.78
CA VAL A 231 14.65 -15.44 -4.26
C VAL A 231 13.90 -16.06 -3.09
N VAL A 232 14.61 -16.37 -2.02
CA VAL A 232 14.02 -16.91 -0.79
C VAL A 232 13.13 -15.86 -0.10
N GLU A 233 13.58 -14.60 0.05
CA GLU A 233 12.80 -13.54 0.69
C GLU A 233 11.44 -13.36 0.01
N VAL A 234 11.42 -13.28 -1.32
CA VAL A 234 10.20 -13.14 -2.13
C VAL A 234 9.25 -14.32 -1.92
N ALA A 235 9.78 -15.53 -1.73
CA ALA A 235 8.98 -16.74 -1.51
C ALA A 235 8.53 -16.92 -0.06
N LEU A 236 9.34 -16.50 0.92
CA LEU A 236 9.14 -16.76 2.34
C LEU A 236 7.99 -15.97 2.94
N ILE A 237 7.85 -14.70 2.56
CA ILE A 237 6.84 -13.80 3.12
C ILE A 237 5.57 -13.84 2.26
N ARG A 238 4.85 -14.93 2.38
CA ARG A 238 3.58 -15.20 1.69
C ARG A 238 2.60 -15.92 2.61
N PRO A 239 1.29 -15.87 2.31
CA PRO A 239 0.29 -16.51 3.16
C PRO A 239 0.58 -17.98 3.45
N GLY A 240 0.98 -18.77 2.46
CA GLY A 240 1.28 -20.20 2.62
C GLY A 240 2.41 -20.49 3.60
N PRO A 241 3.65 -20.01 3.39
CA PRO A 241 4.76 -20.19 4.31
C PRO A 241 4.50 -19.59 5.71
N ILE A 242 3.76 -18.47 5.80
CA ILE A 242 3.38 -17.88 7.09
C ILE A 242 2.40 -18.79 7.83
N GLN A 243 1.37 -19.30 7.17
CA GLN A 243 0.38 -20.21 7.76
C GLN A 243 0.98 -21.59 8.08
N GLY A 244 1.91 -22.05 7.26
CA GLY A 244 2.67 -23.30 7.46
C GLY A 244 3.77 -23.21 8.52
N GLU A 245 3.89 -22.08 9.22
CA GLU A 245 4.90 -21.82 10.26
C GLU A 245 6.36 -22.04 9.77
N MET A 246 6.62 -21.80 8.48
CA MET A 246 7.92 -22.06 7.84
C MET A 246 8.92 -20.91 7.99
N VAL A 247 8.44 -19.70 8.24
CA VAL A 247 9.25 -18.48 8.31
C VAL A 247 10.23 -18.56 9.50
N HIS A 248 9.73 -18.90 10.69
CA HIS A 248 10.56 -18.92 11.89
C HIS A 248 11.65 -19.99 11.86
N PRO A 249 11.39 -21.26 11.50
CA PRO A 249 12.43 -22.27 11.35
C PRO A 249 13.51 -21.89 10.34
N TYR A 250 13.12 -21.34 9.19
CA TYR A 250 14.09 -20.89 8.19
C TYR A 250 15.04 -19.84 8.75
N LEU A 251 14.49 -18.77 9.35
CA LEU A 251 15.28 -17.67 9.89
C LEU A 251 16.17 -18.11 11.06
N ARG A 252 15.68 -18.99 11.95
CA ARG A 252 16.47 -19.53 13.07
C ARG A 252 17.63 -20.40 12.59
N ARG A 253 17.40 -21.27 11.60
CA ARG A 253 18.44 -22.12 10.99
C ARG A 253 19.48 -21.28 10.27
N ARG A 254 19.04 -20.26 9.54
CA ARG A 254 19.95 -19.31 8.88
C ARG A 254 20.81 -18.54 9.89
N ALA A 255 20.26 -18.17 11.02
CA ALA A 255 20.99 -17.48 12.09
C ALA A 255 21.86 -18.43 12.94
N GLY A 256 21.85 -19.75 12.69
CA GLY A 256 22.57 -20.75 13.51
C GLY A 256 21.93 -20.98 14.87
N LEU A 257 20.73 -20.50 15.14
CA LEU A 257 19.99 -20.65 16.39
C LEU A 257 19.26 -22.00 16.49
N GLU A 258 19.13 -22.70 15.37
CA GLU A 258 18.52 -24.03 15.26
C GLU A 258 19.33 -24.89 14.30
N PRO A 259 19.59 -26.18 14.61
CA PRO A 259 20.27 -27.08 13.69
C PRO A 259 19.43 -27.31 12.42
N ILE A 260 20.11 -27.40 11.29
CA ILE A 260 19.44 -27.76 10.03
C ILE A 260 19.04 -29.22 10.11
N THR A 261 17.76 -29.50 10.06
CA THR A 261 17.22 -30.86 10.09
C THR A 261 16.38 -31.14 8.87
N TYR A 262 16.47 -32.36 8.37
CA TYR A 262 15.65 -32.82 7.26
C TYR A 262 14.65 -33.84 7.76
N PRO A 263 13.40 -33.87 7.27
CA PRO A 263 12.40 -34.84 7.72
C PRO A 263 12.80 -36.27 7.45
N HIS A 264 13.57 -36.53 6.38
CA HIS A 264 14.15 -37.82 6.05
C HIS A 264 15.40 -37.62 5.18
N PRO A 265 16.44 -38.51 5.25
CA PRO A 265 17.65 -38.36 4.43
C PRO A 265 17.42 -38.30 2.92
N SER A 266 16.39 -39.00 2.41
CA SER A 266 16.08 -39.00 0.97
C SER A 266 15.73 -37.61 0.41
N VAL A 267 15.27 -36.68 1.24
CA VAL A 267 14.86 -35.33 0.79
C VAL A 267 15.90 -34.26 1.09
N GLU A 268 17.03 -34.63 1.71
CA GLU A 268 18.09 -33.67 2.04
C GLU A 268 18.60 -32.92 0.82
N HIS A 269 18.90 -33.60 -0.28
CA HIS A 269 19.43 -32.99 -1.50
C HIS A 269 18.46 -31.96 -2.11
N VAL A 270 17.14 -32.16 -1.94
CA VAL A 270 16.08 -31.25 -2.41
C VAL A 270 16.00 -30.00 -1.52
N LEU A 271 16.07 -30.19 -0.18
CA LEU A 271 15.79 -29.13 0.77
C LEU A 271 17.05 -28.44 1.30
N ARG A 272 18.25 -28.85 0.89
CA ARG A 272 19.52 -28.30 1.37
C ARG A 272 19.65 -26.81 1.11
N ARG A 273 19.25 -26.33 -0.09
CA ARG A 273 19.30 -24.90 -0.46
C ARG A 273 18.37 -24.02 0.36
N THR A 274 17.32 -24.60 0.94
CA THR A 274 16.32 -23.90 1.75
C THR A 274 16.36 -24.34 3.22
N LEU A 275 17.53 -24.81 3.68
CA LEU A 275 17.80 -25.15 5.08
C LEU A 275 16.80 -26.15 5.69
N GLY A 276 16.36 -27.13 4.87
CA GLY A 276 15.40 -28.16 5.28
C GLY A 276 13.94 -27.69 5.33
N VAL A 277 13.64 -26.49 4.81
CA VAL A 277 12.27 -25.94 4.74
C VAL A 277 11.82 -25.93 3.28
N PRO A 278 10.74 -26.61 2.91
CA PRO A 278 10.21 -26.50 1.56
C PRO A 278 9.61 -25.08 1.35
N LEU A 279 10.00 -24.39 0.29
CA LEU A 279 9.55 -23.03 -0.04
C LEU A 279 8.94 -22.91 -1.44
N PHE A 280 9.26 -23.84 -2.33
CA PHE A 280 8.87 -23.78 -3.74
C PHE A 280 8.03 -24.98 -4.17
N GLN A 281 7.17 -24.77 -5.17
CA GLN A 281 6.35 -25.86 -5.75
C GLN A 281 7.22 -26.99 -6.31
N GLU A 282 8.32 -26.64 -6.95
CA GLU A 282 9.26 -27.58 -7.50
C GLU A 282 9.88 -28.48 -6.42
N GLN A 283 10.13 -27.94 -5.24
CA GLN A 283 10.60 -28.73 -4.10
C GLN A 283 9.52 -29.71 -3.62
N GLY A 284 8.25 -29.30 -3.60
CA GLY A 284 7.13 -30.21 -3.29
C GLY A 284 7.08 -31.40 -4.26
N MET A 285 7.23 -31.16 -5.55
CA MET A 285 7.32 -32.23 -6.57
C MET A 285 8.54 -33.13 -6.36
N GLN A 286 9.71 -32.53 -6.16
CA GLN A 286 10.96 -33.27 -5.95
C GLN A 286 10.93 -34.09 -4.66
N VAL A 287 10.34 -33.59 -3.59
CA VAL A 287 10.11 -34.32 -2.34
C VAL A 287 9.19 -35.53 -2.58
N ALA A 288 8.10 -35.38 -3.34
CA ALA A 288 7.23 -36.49 -3.68
C ALA A 288 7.94 -37.58 -4.51
N ILE A 289 8.79 -37.19 -5.45
CA ILE A 289 9.62 -38.13 -6.23
C ILE A 289 10.64 -38.83 -5.31
N ALA A 290 11.39 -38.07 -4.49
CA ALA A 290 12.47 -38.61 -3.68
C ALA A 290 11.99 -39.45 -2.50
N ALA A 291 10.89 -39.05 -1.84
CA ALA A 291 10.38 -39.73 -0.65
C ALA A 291 9.35 -40.83 -0.98
N ALA A 292 8.44 -40.58 -1.93
CA ALA A 292 7.35 -41.51 -2.24
C ALA A 292 7.53 -42.32 -3.52
N GLY A 293 8.58 -42.03 -4.31
CA GLY A 293 8.83 -42.69 -5.57
C GLY A 293 7.85 -42.32 -6.69
N PHE A 294 7.29 -41.12 -6.62
CA PHE A 294 6.38 -40.61 -7.64
C PHE A 294 7.09 -40.49 -9.00
N THR A 295 6.38 -40.79 -10.06
CA THR A 295 6.82 -40.44 -11.40
C THR A 295 6.70 -38.92 -11.64
N PRO A 296 7.42 -38.37 -12.60
CA PRO A 296 7.28 -36.94 -12.94
C PRO A 296 5.83 -36.52 -13.27
N GLY A 297 5.04 -37.41 -13.91
CA GLY A 297 3.63 -37.18 -14.21
C GLY A 297 2.76 -37.10 -12.93
N GLN A 298 2.98 -37.98 -11.97
CA GLN A 298 2.27 -37.93 -10.66
C GLN A 298 2.68 -36.69 -9.86
N ALA A 299 3.95 -36.33 -9.90
CA ALA A 299 4.44 -35.09 -9.25
C ALA A 299 3.82 -33.83 -9.90
N ASP A 300 3.60 -33.80 -11.21
CA ASP A 300 2.90 -32.69 -11.88
C ASP A 300 1.40 -32.66 -11.53
N GLN A 301 0.76 -33.83 -11.36
CA GLN A 301 -0.61 -33.89 -10.87
C GLN A 301 -0.71 -33.31 -9.46
N LEU A 302 0.26 -33.63 -8.56
CA LEU A 302 0.35 -33.02 -7.23
C LEU A 302 0.48 -31.50 -7.31
N ARG A 303 1.35 -30.99 -8.18
CA ARG A 303 1.54 -29.55 -8.41
C ARG A 303 0.23 -28.87 -8.85
N ARG A 304 -0.48 -29.47 -9.82
CA ARG A 304 -1.78 -28.95 -10.30
C ARG A 304 -2.85 -28.98 -9.20
N ALA A 305 -2.83 -29.99 -8.33
CA ALA A 305 -3.73 -30.06 -7.19
C ALA A 305 -3.40 -28.98 -6.13
N MET A 306 -2.13 -28.59 -5.94
CA MET A 306 -1.69 -27.53 -5.04
C MET A 306 -2.11 -26.11 -5.49
N GLY A 307 -2.54 -25.92 -6.73
CA GLY A 307 -2.88 -24.60 -7.28
C GLY A 307 -4.37 -24.20 -7.18
N HIS A 308 -5.27 -25.09 -6.78
CA HIS A 308 -6.71 -24.89 -6.91
C HIS A 308 -7.44 -25.07 -5.59
N LYS A 309 -8.12 -24.04 -5.10
CA LYS A 309 -8.95 -24.08 -3.88
C LYS A 309 -10.05 -25.16 -3.93
N ARG A 310 -10.52 -25.53 -5.12
CA ARG A 310 -11.54 -26.58 -5.34
C ARG A 310 -10.96 -28.01 -5.37
N SER A 311 -9.66 -28.19 -5.16
CA SER A 311 -8.96 -29.48 -5.28
C SER A 311 -8.81 -30.28 -3.98
N ARG A 312 -9.56 -29.97 -2.93
CA ARG A 312 -9.44 -30.69 -1.64
C ARG A 312 -9.65 -32.21 -1.78
N GLU A 313 -10.60 -32.63 -2.61
CA GLU A 313 -10.86 -34.06 -2.86
C GLU A 313 -9.71 -34.72 -3.63
N ARG A 314 -9.15 -34.02 -4.66
CA ARG A 314 -7.98 -34.51 -5.40
C ARG A 314 -6.74 -34.55 -4.50
N MET A 315 -6.55 -33.57 -3.63
CA MET A 315 -5.46 -33.58 -2.66
C MET A 315 -5.59 -34.71 -1.65
N ALA A 316 -6.81 -35.07 -1.22
CA ALA A 316 -7.04 -36.20 -0.32
C ALA A 316 -6.64 -37.52 -0.98
N ALA A 317 -7.02 -37.76 -2.23
CA ALA A 317 -6.65 -38.97 -2.97
C ALA A 317 -5.11 -39.05 -3.19
N ILE A 318 -4.49 -37.96 -3.59
CA ILE A 318 -3.01 -37.88 -3.75
C ILE A 318 -2.30 -38.07 -2.39
N CYS A 319 -2.91 -37.64 -1.30
CA CYS A 319 -2.39 -37.81 0.05
C CYS A 319 -2.18 -39.29 0.41
N GLU A 320 -3.18 -40.10 0.18
CA GLU A 320 -3.11 -41.56 0.49
C GLU A 320 -2.03 -42.22 -0.34
N GLU A 321 -1.95 -41.91 -1.64
CA GLU A 321 -0.92 -42.45 -2.51
C GLU A 321 0.50 -42.00 -2.12
N LEU A 322 0.65 -40.73 -1.74
CA LEU A 322 1.93 -40.15 -1.29
C LEU A 322 2.39 -40.81 0.01
N ILE A 323 1.51 -40.94 1.00
CA ILE A 323 1.85 -41.59 2.28
C ILE A 323 2.18 -43.08 2.07
N ALA A 324 1.38 -43.80 1.28
CA ALA A 324 1.64 -45.19 0.96
C ALA A 324 2.98 -45.37 0.20
N GLY A 325 3.32 -44.45 -0.71
CA GLY A 325 4.62 -44.42 -1.39
C GLY A 325 5.79 -44.23 -0.42
N MET A 326 5.68 -43.28 0.51
CA MET A 326 6.68 -43.05 1.52
C MET A 326 6.87 -44.25 2.45
N GLN A 327 5.80 -44.90 2.87
CA GLN A 327 5.86 -46.12 3.71
C GLN A 327 6.55 -47.27 2.95
N ARG A 328 6.27 -47.46 1.65
CA ARG A 328 7.00 -48.45 0.82
C ARG A 328 8.50 -48.18 0.77
N ASN A 329 8.90 -46.92 0.86
CA ASN A 329 10.30 -46.50 0.88
C ASN A 329 10.89 -46.48 2.30
N GLY A 330 10.22 -47.09 3.29
CA GLY A 330 10.71 -47.22 4.67
C GLY A 330 10.56 -45.98 5.55
N ILE A 331 9.80 -45.00 5.11
CA ILE A 331 9.54 -43.79 5.91
C ILE A 331 8.38 -44.06 6.89
N PRO A 332 8.58 -43.85 8.22
CA PRO A 332 7.52 -44.06 9.21
C PRO A 332 6.29 -43.17 8.93
N GLU A 333 5.11 -43.65 9.26
CA GLU A 333 3.85 -42.97 9.00
C GLU A 333 3.79 -41.55 9.59
N GLU A 334 4.26 -41.36 10.80
CA GLU A 334 4.33 -40.07 11.45
C GLU A 334 5.18 -39.06 10.64
N THR A 335 6.34 -39.50 10.15
CA THR A 335 7.20 -38.68 9.28
C THR A 335 6.58 -38.43 7.94
N ALA A 336 5.93 -39.43 7.35
CA ALA A 336 5.21 -39.29 6.09
C ALA A 336 4.05 -38.26 6.19
N ARG A 337 3.27 -38.32 7.27
CA ARG A 337 2.22 -37.32 7.56
C ARG A 337 2.78 -35.93 7.76
N ARG A 338 3.94 -35.79 8.44
CA ARG A 338 4.61 -34.52 8.62
C ARG A 338 5.07 -33.92 7.29
N ILE A 339 5.69 -34.74 6.42
CA ILE A 339 6.08 -34.31 5.05
C ILE A 339 4.86 -33.88 4.24
N TYR A 340 3.79 -34.71 4.27
CA TYR A 340 2.55 -34.37 3.59
C TYR A 340 1.96 -33.04 4.08
N ASN A 341 1.90 -32.81 5.38
CA ASN A 341 1.37 -31.55 5.94
C ASN A 341 2.20 -30.34 5.51
N GLN A 342 3.51 -30.49 5.41
CA GLN A 342 4.38 -29.46 4.85
C GLN A 342 4.05 -29.17 3.37
N ILE A 343 3.91 -30.21 2.55
CA ILE A 343 3.51 -30.06 1.14
C ILE A 343 2.10 -29.46 1.03
N ASN A 344 1.16 -29.92 1.84
CA ASN A 344 -0.24 -29.45 1.81
C ASN A 344 -0.37 -27.98 2.23
N ALA A 345 0.51 -27.47 3.08
CA ALA A 345 0.55 -26.03 3.41
C ALA A 345 0.83 -25.15 2.17
N PHE A 346 1.42 -25.72 1.12
CA PHE A 346 1.58 -25.04 -0.18
C PHE A 346 0.36 -25.17 -1.10
N ALA A 347 -0.59 -26.07 -0.81
CA ALA A 347 -1.71 -26.35 -1.71
C ALA A 347 -2.53 -25.10 -2.06
N ASP A 348 -2.63 -24.16 -1.11
CA ASP A 348 -3.38 -22.91 -1.32
C ASP A 348 -2.51 -21.80 -1.92
N TYR A 349 -1.17 -21.86 -1.81
CA TYR A 349 -0.27 -20.72 -2.06
C TYR A 349 1.09 -21.10 -2.63
N GLY A 350 1.21 -22.24 -3.30
CA GLY A 350 2.47 -22.67 -3.89
C GLY A 350 3.08 -21.61 -4.81
N PHE A 351 4.40 -21.42 -4.73
CA PHE A 351 5.12 -20.41 -5.48
C PHE A 351 6.23 -21.04 -6.32
N PRO A 352 6.26 -20.81 -7.65
CA PRO A 352 7.34 -21.32 -8.49
C PRO A 352 8.68 -20.64 -8.18
N GLU A 353 9.77 -21.41 -8.11
CA GLU A 353 11.12 -20.87 -7.88
C GLU A 353 11.54 -19.93 -9.02
N SER A 354 11.21 -20.28 -10.27
CA SER A 354 11.47 -19.45 -11.45
C SER A 354 10.78 -18.10 -11.38
N HIS A 355 9.55 -18.05 -10.86
CA HIS A 355 8.81 -16.80 -10.65
C HIS A 355 9.45 -15.98 -9.53
N ALA A 356 9.86 -16.60 -8.41
CA ALA A 356 10.60 -15.94 -7.36
C ALA A 356 11.92 -15.34 -7.86
N ALA A 357 12.65 -16.07 -8.70
CA ALA A 357 13.89 -15.60 -9.32
C ALA A 357 13.66 -14.39 -10.24
N SER A 358 12.60 -14.43 -11.07
CA SER A 358 12.24 -13.30 -11.92
C SER A 358 11.90 -12.04 -11.10
N PHE A 359 11.22 -12.20 -9.98
CA PHE A 359 10.95 -11.09 -9.08
C PHE A 359 12.20 -10.59 -8.36
N ALA A 360 13.07 -11.50 -7.93
CA ALA A 360 14.34 -11.14 -7.30
C ALA A 360 15.25 -10.30 -8.22
N LEU A 361 15.20 -10.51 -9.54
CA LEU A 361 15.88 -9.65 -10.50
C LEU A 361 15.36 -8.21 -10.45
N ILE A 362 14.04 -8.03 -10.42
CA ILE A 362 13.45 -6.69 -10.32
C ILE A 362 13.74 -6.08 -8.94
N VAL A 363 13.70 -6.87 -7.86
CA VAL A 363 14.09 -6.44 -6.51
C VAL A 363 15.50 -5.87 -6.53
N TYR A 364 16.46 -6.62 -7.04
CA TYR A 364 17.86 -6.21 -7.09
C TYR A 364 18.05 -4.96 -7.95
N ALA A 365 17.50 -4.96 -9.16
CA ALA A 365 17.60 -3.82 -10.08
C ALA A 365 17.02 -2.53 -9.46
N THR A 366 15.85 -2.61 -8.83
CA THR A 366 15.20 -1.44 -8.21
C THR A 366 15.93 -0.96 -6.97
N ALA A 367 16.48 -1.86 -6.15
CA ALA A 367 17.31 -1.49 -5.01
C ALA A 367 18.62 -0.83 -5.46
N TRP A 368 19.26 -1.38 -6.50
CA TRP A 368 20.47 -0.82 -7.09
C TRP A 368 20.22 0.57 -7.69
N LEU A 369 19.18 0.74 -8.48
CA LEU A 369 18.80 2.03 -9.06
C LEU A 369 18.46 3.05 -7.97
N ARG A 370 17.70 2.68 -6.95
CA ARG A 370 17.39 3.56 -5.81
C ARG A 370 18.65 3.95 -5.03
N HIS A 371 19.58 3.04 -4.84
CA HIS A 371 20.81 3.31 -4.10
C HIS A 371 21.73 4.27 -4.84
N TYR A 372 21.95 4.04 -6.14
CA TYR A 372 22.95 4.77 -6.91
C TYR A 372 22.40 5.98 -7.67
N TYR A 373 21.10 6.00 -7.99
CA TYR A 373 20.45 7.02 -8.82
C TYR A 373 19.12 7.48 -8.17
N ALA A 374 19.19 7.82 -6.89
CA ALA A 374 18.01 8.13 -6.09
C ALA A 374 17.13 9.27 -6.66
N PRO A 375 17.64 10.40 -7.21
CA PRO A 375 16.80 11.43 -7.81
C PRO A 375 16.05 10.93 -9.05
N GLU A 376 16.75 10.24 -9.94
CA GLU A 376 16.20 9.68 -11.18
C GLU A 376 15.14 8.60 -10.84
N TYR A 377 15.43 7.75 -9.87
CA TYR A 377 14.50 6.74 -9.38
C TYR A 377 13.26 7.35 -8.73
N LEU A 378 13.44 8.37 -7.88
CA LEU A 378 12.32 9.08 -7.25
C LEU A 378 11.41 9.73 -8.32
N CYS A 379 11.99 10.41 -9.30
CA CYS A 379 11.20 11.02 -10.39
C CYS A 379 10.40 9.97 -11.15
N ALA A 380 11.01 8.84 -11.48
CA ALA A 380 10.38 7.74 -12.20
C ALA A 380 9.21 7.12 -11.41
N ILE A 381 9.41 6.80 -10.12
CA ILE A 381 8.36 6.18 -9.30
C ILE A 381 7.19 7.15 -9.02
N LEU A 382 7.45 8.44 -8.90
CA LEU A 382 6.42 9.47 -8.76
C LEU A 382 5.62 9.63 -10.05
N ASN A 383 6.23 9.54 -11.22
CA ASN A 383 5.56 9.64 -12.52
C ASN A 383 4.75 8.37 -12.85
N ALA A 384 5.16 7.21 -12.36
CA ALA A 384 4.43 5.96 -12.51
C ALA A 384 3.23 5.80 -11.56
N GLN A 385 2.99 6.75 -10.65
CA GLN A 385 1.83 6.71 -9.75
C GLN A 385 0.49 6.81 -10.52
N PRO A 386 -0.59 6.11 -10.07
CA PRO A 386 -0.71 5.35 -8.81
C PRO A 386 -0.11 3.95 -8.89
N MET A 387 0.85 3.64 -8.05
CA MET A 387 1.47 2.32 -7.93
C MET A 387 2.22 2.16 -6.59
N GLY A 388 2.63 0.91 -6.27
CA GLY A 388 3.43 0.61 -5.09
C GLY A 388 2.65 0.66 -3.78
N PHE A 389 3.38 0.54 -2.69
CA PHE A 389 2.84 0.41 -1.34
C PHE A 389 2.69 1.76 -0.63
N TYR A 390 3.50 2.74 -0.99
CA TYR A 390 3.58 4.03 -0.30
C TYR A 390 3.02 5.18 -1.12
N SER A 391 2.52 6.20 -0.40
CA SER A 391 2.05 7.44 -1.02
C SER A 391 3.22 8.25 -1.59
N PRO A 392 2.98 9.15 -2.56
CA PRO A 392 4.00 10.09 -3.03
C PRO A 392 4.67 10.86 -1.89
N GLY A 393 3.90 11.26 -0.86
CA GLY A 393 4.42 11.96 0.32
C GLY A 393 5.47 11.14 1.05
N THR A 394 5.17 9.86 1.35
CA THR A 394 6.10 8.96 2.04
C THR A 394 7.37 8.70 1.20
N LEU A 395 7.23 8.50 -0.12
CA LEU A 395 8.38 8.32 -1.03
C LEU A 395 9.28 9.56 -1.05
N ILE A 396 8.70 10.75 -1.06
CA ILE A 396 9.44 12.02 -1.05
C ILE A 396 10.16 12.22 0.29
N GLU A 397 9.48 11.99 1.42
CA GLU A 397 10.09 12.12 2.75
C GLU A 397 11.22 11.12 2.94
N ASP A 398 11.07 9.89 2.46
CA ASP A 398 12.13 8.89 2.46
C ASP A 398 13.33 9.36 1.62
N ALA A 399 13.11 9.80 0.40
CA ALA A 399 14.18 10.30 -0.48
C ALA A 399 14.89 11.54 0.09
N LYS A 400 14.17 12.46 0.76
CA LYS A 400 14.77 13.60 1.46
C LYS A 400 15.71 13.15 2.58
N ARG A 401 15.33 12.12 3.34
CA ARG A 401 16.20 11.50 4.37
C ARG A 401 17.48 10.91 3.77
N HIS A 402 17.44 10.50 2.51
CA HIS A 402 18.61 10.02 1.73
C HIS A 402 19.34 11.12 0.96
N GLY A 403 19.02 12.38 1.24
CA GLY A 403 19.74 13.53 0.67
C GLY A 403 19.28 13.98 -0.72
N VAL A 404 18.19 13.43 -1.24
CA VAL A 404 17.60 13.87 -2.50
C VAL A 404 16.96 15.25 -2.32
N LYS A 405 17.36 16.20 -3.14
CA LYS A 405 16.77 17.55 -3.17
C LYS A 405 15.47 17.51 -3.96
N VAL A 406 14.37 17.90 -3.30
CA VAL A 406 13.04 17.99 -3.93
C VAL A 406 12.60 19.45 -3.96
N LEU A 407 12.18 19.91 -5.13
CA LEU A 407 11.78 21.28 -5.40
C LEU A 407 10.25 21.39 -5.50
N PRO A 408 9.65 22.48 -5.00
CA PRO A 408 8.20 22.65 -4.98
C PRO A 408 7.60 22.75 -6.38
N ILE A 409 6.26 22.62 -6.45
CA ILE A 409 5.52 22.94 -7.65
C ILE A 409 5.67 24.43 -7.93
N ASP A 410 5.98 24.78 -9.18
CA ASP A 410 6.24 26.16 -9.61
C ASP A 410 5.82 26.31 -11.08
N LEU A 411 4.79 27.05 -11.36
CA LEU A 411 4.27 27.22 -12.72
C LEU A 411 5.19 28.00 -13.67
N THR A 412 6.26 28.59 -13.15
CA THR A 412 7.33 29.14 -13.99
C THR A 412 8.31 28.07 -14.48
N ARG A 413 8.25 26.85 -13.94
CA ARG A 413 9.19 25.74 -14.23
C ARG A 413 8.52 24.37 -14.33
N SER A 414 7.54 24.09 -13.45
CA SER A 414 6.86 22.78 -13.41
C SER A 414 5.99 22.56 -14.63
N VAL A 415 6.05 21.35 -15.13
CA VAL A 415 5.10 20.80 -16.11
C VAL A 415 4.08 19.91 -15.38
N TRP A 416 3.26 19.17 -16.14
CA TRP A 416 2.27 18.28 -15.54
C TRP A 416 2.91 17.16 -14.73
N ASP A 417 3.87 16.45 -15.31
CA ASP A 417 4.61 15.37 -14.64
C ASP A 417 5.80 15.92 -13.84
N HIS A 418 6.38 15.11 -12.97
CA HIS A 418 7.61 15.44 -12.25
C HIS A 418 8.78 15.50 -13.22
N SER A 419 9.75 16.36 -12.94
CA SER A 419 10.93 16.58 -13.78
C SER A 419 12.22 16.62 -12.97
N LEU A 420 13.35 16.51 -13.64
CA LEU A 420 14.67 16.59 -13.04
C LEU A 420 15.33 17.94 -13.41
N GLU A 421 15.84 18.64 -12.42
CA GLU A 421 16.63 19.86 -12.60
C GLU A 421 18.09 19.60 -12.25
N LEU A 422 18.99 19.95 -13.18
CA LEU A 422 20.42 19.85 -12.97
C LEU A 422 20.98 21.14 -12.36
N SER A 423 22.12 21.05 -11.71
CA SER A 423 22.79 22.21 -11.08
C SER A 423 23.19 23.31 -12.08
N ASP A 424 23.34 22.98 -13.35
CA ASP A 424 23.63 23.93 -14.45
C ASP A 424 22.37 24.66 -14.98
N GLY A 425 21.20 24.41 -14.37
CA GLY A 425 19.93 25.05 -14.71
C GLY A 425 19.14 24.35 -15.82
N ARG A 426 19.68 23.30 -16.45
CA ARG A 426 18.93 22.48 -17.41
C ARG A 426 17.85 21.69 -16.70
N THR A 427 16.69 21.56 -17.34
CA THR A 427 15.56 20.75 -16.87
C THR A 427 15.31 19.61 -17.84
N LEU A 428 15.22 18.38 -17.33
CA LEU A 428 14.81 17.21 -18.06
C LEU A 428 13.34 16.92 -17.76
N TYR A 429 12.52 17.04 -18.77
CA TYR A 429 11.09 16.74 -18.68
C TYR A 429 10.83 15.27 -18.96
N ALA A 430 9.98 14.66 -18.17
CA ALA A 430 9.60 13.26 -18.33
C ALA A 430 8.84 12.95 -19.63
N ASN A 431 8.33 13.98 -20.33
CA ASN A 431 7.49 13.86 -21.51
C ASN A 431 7.83 14.89 -22.58
N ASP A 432 8.96 14.78 -23.23
CA ASP A 432 9.20 15.52 -24.48
C ASP A 432 8.55 14.85 -25.71
N GLY A 433 7.72 13.84 -25.52
CA GLY A 433 6.97 13.14 -26.57
C GLY A 433 7.79 12.14 -27.38
N THR A 434 9.10 12.04 -27.17
CA THR A 434 9.99 11.18 -27.98
C THR A 434 10.25 9.81 -27.36
N VAL A 435 9.82 9.58 -26.10
CA VAL A 435 10.08 8.35 -25.36
C VAL A 435 8.84 7.46 -25.26
N ARG A 436 8.09 7.34 -26.33
CA ARG A 436 7.16 6.21 -26.51
C ARG A 436 7.84 5.16 -27.37
N TRP A 437 7.87 3.93 -26.87
CA TRP A 437 8.17 2.68 -27.58
C TRP A 437 8.16 2.84 -29.13
N GLY A 438 9.18 3.34 -29.71
CA GLY A 438 9.36 3.58 -31.14
C GLY A 438 10.68 3.02 -31.61
N ARG A 439 10.68 1.75 -32.05
CA ARG A 439 11.45 1.13 -33.15
C ARG A 439 12.84 1.61 -33.53
N ASN A 440 13.61 2.29 -32.73
CA ASN A 440 15.04 2.45 -33.00
C ASN A 440 15.83 1.86 -31.84
N ARG A 441 16.08 0.54 -31.96
CA ARG A 441 17.20 -0.11 -31.29
C ARG A 441 18.49 0.39 -31.94
N GLU A 442 18.97 1.51 -31.53
CA GLU A 442 20.42 1.72 -31.52
C GLU A 442 20.95 0.84 -30.40
N GLN A 443 21.73 -0.15 -30.76
CA GLN A 443 22.40 -1.03 -29.80
C GLN A 443 23.26 -0.14 -28.89
N PRO A 444 23.12 -0.25 -27.55
CA PRO A 444 24.00 0.49 -26.66
C PRO A 444 25.43 -0.02 -26.82
N THR A 445 26.29 0.83 -27.29
CA THR A 445 27.75 0.63 -27.22
C THR A 445 28.27 1.16 -25.89
N ALA A 446 27.68 0.76 -24.77
CA ALA A 446 28.12 1.24 -23.47
C ALA A 446 28.98 0.17 -22.78
N ASP A 447 30.21 0.54 -22.49
CA ASP A 447 31.13 -0.26 -21.71
C ASP A 447 30.83 0.00 -20.21
N ASN A 448 29.99 -0.84 -19.60
CA ASN A 448 29.66 -0.78 -18.17
C ASN A 448 30.85 -1.06 -17.25
N ARG A 449 32.04 -1.31 -17.78
CA ARG A 449 33.24 -1.64 -17.00
C ARG A 449 33.76 -0.47 -16.15
N GLU A 450 33.34 0.76 -16.44
CA GLU A 450 33.76 1.96 -15.71
C GLU A 450 32.78 2.39 -14.58
N LEU A 451 31.64 1.73 -14.40
CA LEU A 451 30.61 2.06 -13.40
C LEU A 451 30.95 1.64 -11.96
N LYS A 452 32.23 1.50 -11.61
CA LYS A 452 32.62 1.11 -10.22
C LYS A 452 32.31 2.18 -9.17
N THR A 453 32.06 3.41 -9.56
CA THR A 453 31.64 4.50 -8.66
C THR A 453 30.72 5.47 -9.39
N PRO A 454 29.39 5.38 -9.17
CA PRO A 454 28.46 6.36 -9.71
C PRO A 454 28.80 7.78 -9.24
N PRO A 455 28.61 8.81 -10.08
CA PRO A 455 28.87 10.19 -9.70
C PRO A 455 27.97 10.63 -8.53
N PRO A 456 28.41 11.60 -7.69
CA PRO A 456 27.67 12.01 -6.52
C PRO A 456 26.28 12.57 -6.88
N HIS A 457 25.26 12.20 -6.09
CA HIS A 457 23.86 12.58 -6.27
C HIS A 457 23.56 14.09 -6.25
N ARG A 458 24.53 14.92 -5.88
CA ARG A 458 24.33 16.33 -5.49
C ARG A 458 23.90 17.27 -6.61
N ASP A 459 24.03 16.85 -7.87
CA ASP A 459 23.82 17.74 -9.01
C ASP A 459 22.45 17.62 -9.67
N VAL A 460 21.58 16.75 -9.17
CA VAL A 460 20.25 16.53 -9.70
C VAL A 460 19.19 16.70 -8.61
N SER A 461 18.17 17.50 -8.92
CA SER A 461 17.02 17.73 -8.03
C SER A 461 15.74 17.25 -8.71
N VAL A 462 14.76 16.83 -7.92
CA VAL A 462 13.42 16.45 -8.43
C VAL A 462 12.48 17.63 -8.28
N ARG A 463 11.94 18.16 -9.39
CA ARG A 463 10.88 19.17 -9.39
C ARG A 463 9.52 18.51 -9.39
N LEU A 464 8.66 18.88 -8.44
CA LEU A 464 7.30 18.34 -8.36
C LEU A 464 6.44 18.88 -9.50
N GLY A 465 5.69 17.97 -10.13
CA GLY A 465 4.76 18.25 -11.20
C GLY A 465 3.38 18.66 -10.72
N VAL A 466 2.64 19.38 -11.56
CA VAL A 466 1.28 19.87 -11.28
C VAL A 466 0.28 18.73 -11.03
N ARG A 467 0.55 17.54 -11.56
CA ARG A 467 -0.28 16.33 -11.37
C ARG A 467 -0.54 15.96 -9.92
N LEU A 468 0.32 16.41 -9.00
CA LEU A 468 0.20 16.14 -7.57
C LEU A 468 -0.93 16.93 -6.92
N ILE A 469 -1.35 18.03 -7.52
CA ILE A 469 -2.40 18.92 -7.00
C ILE A 469 -3.76 18.25 -7.11
N ARG A 470 -4.42 18.09 -5.98
CA ARG A 470 -5.79 17.56 -5.91
C ARG A 470 -6.79 18.56 -6.50
N GLY A 471 -7.86 18.03 -7.10
CA GLY A 471 -8.92 18.86 -7.69
C GLY A 471 -8.69 19.24 -9.16
N LEU A 472 -7.55 18.87 -9.76
CA LEU A 472 -7.28 19.06 -11.17
C LEU A 472 -7.69 17.81 -11.96
N GLY A 473 -8.76 17.91 -12.75
CA GLY A 473 -9.27 16.84 -13.60
C GLY A 473 -8.54 16.75 -14.96
N SER A 474 -8.91 15.75 -15.76
CA SER A 474 -8.32 15.49 -17.09
C SER A 474 -8.43 16.67 -18.07
N ARG A 475 -9.48 17.50 -17.95
CA ARG A 475 -9.63 18.71 -18.76
C ARG A 475 -8.60 19.77 -18.38
N ALA A 476 -8.39 19.98 -17.08
CA ALA A 476 -7.38 20.91 -16.57
C ALA A 476 -5.98 20.47 -17.02
N ARG A 477 -5.67 19.17 -16.96
CA ARG A 477 -4.43 18.59 -17.48
C ARG A 477 -4.19 18.97 -18.93
N ARG A 478 -5.14 18.61 -19.83
CA ARG A 478 -4.99 18.90 -21.28
C ARG A 478 -4.75 20.36 -21.57
N ASN A 479 -5.49 21.25 -20.90
CA ASN A 479 -5.36 22.68 -21.12
C ASN A 479 -4.03 23.23 -20.60
N LEU A 480 -3.55 22.78 -19.44
CA LEU A 480 -2.25 23.15 -18.90
C LEU A 480 -1.11 22.63 -19.77
N GLU A 481 -1.14 21.35 -20.17
CA GLU A 481 -0.14 20.78 -21.06
C GLU A 481 -0.03 21.54 -22.39
N ALA A 482 -1.17 21.85 -23.02
CA ALA A 482 -1.21 22.60 -24.27
C ALA A 482 -0.63 24.03 -24.11
N ALA A 483 -0.94 24.69 -23.00
CA ALA A 483 -0.42 26.04 -22.75
C ALA A 483 1.09 26.03 -22.47
N LEU A 484 1.61 25.03 -21.73
CA LEU A 484 3.02 24.90 -21.40
C LEU A 484 3.91 24.59 -22.61
N GLN A 485 3.35 24.04 -23.71
CA GLN A 485 4.08 23.91 -24.98
C GLN A 485 4.50 25.27 -25.57
N HIS A 486 3.82 26.36 -25.20
CA HIS A 486 4.15 27.72 -25.62
C HIS A 486 5.08 28.46 -24.62
N GLY A 487 5.78 27.74 -23.76
CA GLY A 487 6.69 28.23 -22.75
C GLY A 487 6.09 28.42 -21.36
N PRO A 488 6.92 28.69 -20.35
CA PRO A 488 6.50 28.85 -18.95
C PRO A 488 5.58 30.06 -18.77
N PHE A 489 4.89 30.12 -17.63
CA PHE A 489 4.08 31.28 -17.25
C PHE A 489 4.94 32.32 -16.56
N THR A 490 4.71 33.58 -16.85
CA THR A 490 5.50 34.71 -16.33
C THR A 490 4.77 35.50 -15.24
N SER A 491 3.43 35.37 -15.17
CA SER A 491 2.58 36.01 -14.16
C SER A 491 1.26 35.24 -14.02
N VAL A 492 0.53 35.52 -12.94
CA VAL A 492 -0.83 35.00 -12.75
C VAL A 492 -1.76 35.38 -13.91
N GLU A 493 -1.70 36.65 -14.36
CA GLU A 493 -2.50 37.13 -15.49
C GLU A 493 -2.18 36.38 -16.79
N ASN A 494 -0.85 36.20 -17.06
CA ASN A 494 -0.40 35.43 -18.22
C ASN A 494 -0.92 34.01 -18.21
N ALA A 495 -0.90 33.34 -17.02
CA ALA A 495 -1.44 32.00 -16.86
C ALA A 495 -2.94 31.95 -17.12
N VAL A 496 -3.73 32.87 -16.52
CA VAL A 496 -5.18 32.90 -16.64
C VAL A 496 -5.61 33.22 -18.10
N GLN A 497 -4.85 34.03 -18.83
CA GLN A 497 -5.13 34.35 -20.24
C GLN A 497 -4.82 33.16 -21.17
N ARG A 498 -3.78 32.36 -20.87
CA ARG A 498 -3.32 31.27 -21.73
C ARG A 498 -4.04 29.96 -21.46
N VAL A 499 -4.58 29.76 -20.25
CA VAL A 499 -5.19 28.48 -19.85
C VAL A 499 -6.65 28.68 -19.45
N THR A 500 -7.54 27.95 -20.08
CA THR A 500 -8.96 27.91 -19.69
C THR A 500 -9.16 26.87 -18.59
N LEU A 501 -9.30 27.34 -17.35
CA LEU A 501 -9.65 26.51 -16.17
C LEU A 501 -10.86 27.11 -15.48
N ASP A 502 -11.57 26.27 -14.73
CA ASP A 502 -12.60 26.76 -13.81
C ASP A 502 -11.97 27.44 -12.59
N LYS A 503 -12.76 28.23 -11.89
CA LYS A 503 -12.33 29.01 -10.73
C LYS A 503 -11.81 28.12 -9.58
N ALA A 504 -12.38 26.91 -9.42
CA ALA A 504 -11.96 25.97 -8.40
C ALA A 504 -10.56 25.42 -8.72
N SER A 505 -10.28 25.06 -9.96
CA SER A 505 -8.95 24.62 -10.40
C SER A 505 -7.88 25.69 -10.21
N TRP A 506 -8.18 26.95 -10.54
CA TRP A 506 -7.28 28.08 -10.29
C TRP A 506 -6.98 28.26 -8.80
N ARG A 507 -8.01 28.15 -7.97
CA ARG A 507 -7.86 28.20 -6.52
C ARG A 507 -6.96 27.06 -6.01
N CYS A 508 -7.15 25.82 -6.49
CA CYS A 508 -6.32 24.68 -6.10
C CYS A 508 -4.84 24.91 -6.44
N LEU A 509 -4.53 25.46 -7.61
CA LEU A 509 -3.17 25.83 -8.01
C LEU A 509 -2.55 26.87 -7.06
N ALA A 510 -3.30 27.90 -6.70
CA ALA A 510 -2.82 28.94 -5.80
C ALA A 510 -2.63 28.40 -4.36
N GLU A 511 -3.59 27.66 -3.84
CA GLU A 511 -3.51 27.04 -2.51
C GLU A 511 -2.38 26.00 -2.39
N ALA A 512 -2.00 25.35 -3.49
CA ALA A 512 -0.86 24.44 -3.56
C ALA A 512 0.50 25.16 -3.65
N GLY A 513 0.54 26.49 -3.73
CA GLY A 513 1.77 27.27 -3.84
C GLY A 513 2.39 27.28 -5.23
N ALA A 514 1.65 26.90 -6.26
CA ALA A 514 2.17 26.83 -7.63
C ALA A 514 2.59 28.19 -8.23
N PHE A 515 2.23 29.28 -7.60
CA PHE A 515 2.57 30.64 -7.98
C PHE A 515 3.56 31.32 -7.01
N ASP A 516 4.00 30.66 -5.93
CA ASP A 516 4.76 31.29 -4.86
C ASP A 516 6.07 31.96 -5.34
N SER A 517 6.70 31.44 -6.40
CA SER A 517 7.90 32.03 -7.02
C SER A 517 7.65 33.37 -7.69
N MET A 518 6.43 33.59 -8.24
CA MET A 518 6.05 34.86 -8.87
C MET A 518 5.90 35.99 -7.84
N PHE A 519 5.73 35.63 -6.57
CA PHE A 519 5.62 36.53 -5.42
C PHE A 519 6.89 36.54 -4.55
N ALA A 520 8.06 36.31 -5.15
CA ALA A 520 9.32 36.29 -4.42
C ALA A 520 9.66 37.62 -3.69
N HIS A 521 9.04 38.73 -4.11
CA HIS A 521 9.12 40.04 -3.46
C HIS A 521 8.37 40.13 -2.13
N GLU A 522 7.41 39.23 -1.92
CA GLU A 522 6.66 39.12 -0.66
C GLU A 522 7.39 38.21 0.33
N PRO A 523 7.22 38.43 1.68
CA PRO A 523 7.67 37.47 2.67
C PRO A 523 7.08 36.08 2.42
N ALA A 524 7.86 35.04 2.71
CA ALA A 524 7.50 33.65 2.40
C ALA A 524 6.09 33.27 2.91
N GLU A 525 5.74 33.75 4.11
CA GLU A 525 4.47 33.49 4.78
C GLU A 525 3.27 34.18 4.15
N ARG A 526 3.51 35.17 3.24
CA ARG A 526 2.45 35.92 2.55
C ARG A 526 2.29 35.52 1.08
N ARG A 527 3.29 34.92 0.46
CA ARG A 527 3.32 34.63 -0.99
C ARG A 527 2.06 33.91 -1.46
N ARG A 528 1.69 32.87 -0.75
CA ARG A 528 0.53 32.02 -1.11
C ARG A 528 -0.79 32.78 -1.03
N ARG A 529 -0.96 33.64 -0.01
CA ARG A 529 -2.17 34.47 0.11
C ARG A 529 -2.21 35.56 -0.95
N ALA A 530 -1.09 36.18 -1.25
CA ALA A 530 -0.97 37.15 -2.35
C ALA A 530 -1.32 36.52 -3.70
N ALA A 531 -0.75 35.33 -3.97
CA ALA A 531 -1.05 34.54 -5.16
C ALA A 531 -2.55 34.18 -5.27
N LEU A 532 -3.13 33.70 -4.17
CA LEU A 532 -4.55 33.37 -4.14
C LEU A 532 -5.42 34.60 -4.39
N TRP A 533 -5.07 35.74 -3.81
CA TRP A 533 -5.80 37.01 -4.00
C TRP A 533 -5.74 37.44 -5.46
N GLU A 534 -4.58 37.43 -6.09
CA GLU A 534 -4.40 37.82 -7.50
C GLU A 534 -5.12 36.85 -8.46
N VAL A 535 -5.02 35.55 -8.20
CA VAL A 535 -5.77 34.53 -8.97
C VAL A 535 -7.28 34.75 -8.85
N MET A 536 -7.80 35.03 -7.67
CA MET A 536 -9.21 35.28 -7.46
C MET A 536 -9.65 36.60 -8.13
N ALA A 537 -8.81 37.61 -8.17
CA ALA A 537 -9.06 38.85 -8.89
C ALA A 537 -9.06 38.67 -10.42
N ALA A 538 -8.04 37.96 -10.94
CA ALA A 538 -7.90 37.68 -12.38
C ALA A 538 -9.01 36.76 -12.94
N THR A 539 -9.59 35.91 -12.09
CA THR A 539 -10.69 34.98 -12.46
C THR A 539 -12.09 35.56 -12.22
N ARG A 540 -12.22 36.78 -11.68
CA ARG A 540 -13.50 37.49 -11.64
C ARG A 540 -13.89 37.83 -13.08
N GLY A 541 -15.05 37.35 -13.53
CA GLY A 541 -15.64 37.79 -14.80
C GLY A 541 -15.83 39.30 -14.81
N PRO A 542 -15.91 39.96 -16.00
CA PRO A 542 -16.27 41.36 -16.06
C PRO A 542 -17.65 41.54 -15.43
N GLU A 543 -17.72 42.35 -14.37
CA GLU A 543 -19.01 42.70 -13.75
C GLU A 543 -19.88 43.47 -14.74
N LEU A 544 -19.26 44.16 -15.71
CA LEU A 544 -19.89 44.82 -16.85
C LEU A 544 -18.99 44.63 -18.09
N PRO A 545 -19.58 44.35 -19.29
CA PRO A 545 -18.80 44.07 -20.51
C PRO A 545 -17.90 45.23 -20.98
N LEU A 546 -18.13 46.43 -20.51
CA LEU A 546 -17.40 47.64 -20.90
C LEU A 546 -16.60 48.30 -19.78
N ALA A 547 -16.59 47.73 -18.59
CA ALA A 547 -15.77 48.25 -17.47
C ALA A 547 -14.29 47.92 -17.66
N PRO A 548 -13.38 48.94 -17.71
CA PRO A 548 -11.95 48.65 -17.74
C PRO A 548 -11.56 47.94 -16.48
N ARG A 549 -10.75 46.87 -16.61
CA ARG A 549 -10.15 46.20 -15.45
C ARG A 549 -9.19 47.18 -14.78
N VAL A 550 -9.63 47.81 -13.71
CA VAL A 550 -8.78 48.67 -12.89
C VAL A 550 -7.92 47.70 -11.99
N LYS A 551 -6.63 47.71 -12.19
CA LYS A 551 -5.73 47.04 -11.22
C LYS A 551 -5.83 47.76 -9.89
N PRO A 552 -6.12 47.07 -8.76
CA PRO A 552 -6.06 47.71 -7.47
C PRO A 552 -4.66 48.28 -7.25
N THR A 553 -4.55 49.54 -6.88
CA THR A 553 -3.27 50.12 -6.48
C THR A 553 -2.77 49.45 -5.21
N ALA A 554 -1.45 49.45 -4.96
CA ALA A 554 -0.85 48.87 -3.76
C ALA A 554 -1.49 49.34 -2.45
N ALA A 555 -2.04 50.58 -2.44
CA ALA A 555 -2.80 51.14 -1.31
C ALA A 555 -4.18 50.52 -1.11
N GLN A 556 -4.74 49.81 -2.08
CA GLN A 556 -6.05 49.14 -2.03
C GLN A 556 -5.91 47.63 -1.73
N GLN A 557 -4.70 47.12 -1.58
CA GLN A 557 -4.48 45.74 -1.17
C GLN A 557 -4.83 45.63 0.32
N ALA A 558 -5.82 44.83 0.64
CA ALA A 558 -6.13 44.50 2.04
C ALA A 558 -4.90 43.85 2.69
N PRO A 559 -4.50 44.24 3.93
CA PRO A 559 -3.40 43.60 4.63
C PRO A 559 -3.79 42.17 4.96
N LEU A 560 -3.41 41.22 4.10
CA LEU A 560 -3.68 39.82 4.33
C LEU A 560 -2.78 39.31 5.48
N PRO A 561 -3.37 38.65 6.48
CA PRO A 561 -2.57 38.06 7.57
C PRO A 561 -1.57 37.05 6.98
N ALA A 562 -0.39 36.91 7.56
CA ALA A 562 0.57 35.89 7.16
C ALA A 562 0.03 34.49 7.52
N TYR A 563 0.44 33.48 6.77
CA TYR A 563 0.27 32.08 7.20
C TYR A 563 1.25 31.78 8.33
N THR A 564 0.80 31.05 9.33
CA THR A 564 1.72 30.38 10.25
C THR A 564 2.40 29.22 9.54
N PRO A 565 3.58 28.76 9.99
CA PRO A 565 4.22 27.58 9.43
C PRO A 565 3.33 26.32 9.43
N LEU A 566 2.50 26.17 10.45
CA LEU A 566 1.54 25.07 10.54
C LEU A 566 0.45 25.19 9.48
N GLU A 567 -0.17 26.37 9.33
CA GLU A 567 -1.19 26.59 8.29
C GLU A 567 -0.67 26.34 6.87
N LEU A 568 0.61 26.68 6.58
CA LEU A 568 1.26 26.35 5.30
C LEU A 568 1.38 24.84 5.12
N THR A 569 1.83 24.12 6.16
CA THR A 569 1.94 22.66 6.12
C THR A 569 0.57 22.01 5.92
N GLU A 570 -0.47 22.49 6.60
CA GLU A 570 -1.85 22.00 6.45
C GLU A 570 -2.39 22.25 5.03
N ALA A 571 -2.14 23.44 4.46
CA ALA A 571 -2.53 23.77 3.09
C ALA A 571 -1.84 22.84 2.09
N ASP A 572 -0.55 22.59 2.27
CA ASP A 572 0.22 21.65 1.45
C ASP A 572 -0.37 20.24 1.52
N PHE A 573 -0.59 19.70 2.71
CA PHE A 573 -1.17 18.36 2.88
C PHE A 573 -2.58 18.25 2.30
N ARG A 574 -3.40 19.30 2.43
CA ARG A 574 -4.73 19.34 1.83
C ARG A 574 -4.66 19.28 0.31
N MET A 575 -3.78 20.05 -0.30
CA MET A 575 -3.68 20.18 -1.76
C MET A 575 -2.88 19.07 -2.43
N THR A 576 -1.79 18.62 -1.82
CA THR A 576 -0.85 17.67 -2.46
C THR A 576 -0.68 16.37 -1.70
N GLY A 577 -1.02 16.33 -0.42
CA GLY A 577 -0.78 15.18 0.47
C GLY A 577 0.63 15.11 1.06
N LEU A 578 1.43 16.16 0.90
CA LEU A 578 2.77 16.30 1.47
C LEU A 578 3.11 17.78 1.68
N SER A 579 4.17 18.08 2.43
CA SER A 579 4.73 19.44 2.53
C SER A 579 6.25 19.39 2.43
N LEU A 580 6.83 20.28 1.63
CA LEU A 580 8.27 20.46 1.57
C LEU A 580 8.80 21.43 2.65
N ALA A 581 7.92 22.21 3.27
CA ALA A 581 8.25 23.14 4.35
C ALA A 581 8.56 22.43 5.68
N GLY A 582 8.03 21.22 5.88
CA GLY A 582 8.27 20.41 7.05
C GLY A 582 7.24 19.31 7.25
N HIS A 583 7.58 18.35 8.10
CA HIS A 583 6.66 17.30 8.52
C HIS A 583 5.68 17.84 9.57
N PRO A 584 4.38 17.47 9.58
CA PRO A 584 3.41 17.97 10.57
C PRO A 584 3.86 17.77 12.01
N MET A 585 4.56 16.67 12.29
CA MET A 585 5.05 16.37 13.64
C MET A 585 6.12 17.34 14.13
N ALA A 586 6.90 17.97 13.23
CA ALA A 586 7.94 18.94 13.60
C ALA A 586 7.37 20.15 14.34
N HIS A 587 6.13 20.58 14.00
CA HIS A 587 5.47 21.72 14.65
C HIS A 587 5.10 21.45 16.10
N VAL A 588 4.82 20.22 16.47
CA VAL A 588 4.44 19.82 17.84
C VAL A 588 5.59 19.13 18.59
N ARG A 589 6.70 18.86 17.93
CA ARG A 589 7.85 18.14 18.51
C ARG A 589 8.37 18.77 19.82
N PRO A 590 8.56 20.09 19.94
CA PRO A 590 9.05 20.68 21.19
C PRO A 590 8.16 20.33 22.39
N HIS A 591 6.84 20.38 22.20
CA HIS A 591 5.89 20.02 23.24
C HIS A 591 5.88 18.52 23.55
N LEU A 592 5.98 17.68 22.54
CA LEU A 592 6.04 16.22 22.69
C LEU A 592 7.33 15.77 23.42
N ALA A 593 8.46 16.37 23.09
CA ALA A 593 9.75 16.08 23.73
C ALA A 593 9.73 16.41 25.23
N LEU A 594 9.13 17.55 25.63
CA LEU A 594 8.96 17.92 27.04
C LEU A 594 8.10 16.91 27.82
N ASN A 595 7.25 16.15 27.13
CA ASN A 595 6.41 15.09 27.70
C ASN A 595 7.01 13.68 27.52
N GLY A 596 8.29 13.57 27.18
CA GLY A 596 9.01 12.30 27.04
C GLY A 596 8.54 11.45 25.85
N VAL A 597 7.99 12.07 24.82
CA VAL A 597 7.59 11.38 23.59
C VAL A 597 8.78 11.35 22.63
N LEU A 598 9.23 10.15 22.32
CA LEU A 598 10.39 9.90 21.46
C LEU A 598 10.06 10.11 19.99
N THR A 599 11.07 10.50 19.23
CA THR A 599 11.06 10.39 17.77
C THR A 599 11.20 8.93 17.33
N ALA A 600 10.86 8.64 16.08
CA ALA A 600 11.06 7.32 15.49
C ALA A 600 12.54 6.90 15.55
N ARG A 601 13.45 7.83 15.25
CA ARG A 601 14.90 7.60 15.32
C ARG A 601 15.37 7.28 16.74
N GLU A 602 15.01 8.08 17.73
CA GLU A 602 15.37 7.83 19.13
C GLU A 602 14.84 6.49 19.63
N ALA A 603 13.62 6.11 19.24
CA ALA A 603 13.05 4.82 19.61
C ALA A 603 13.84 3.64 18.99
N HIS A 604 14.37 3.79 17.78
CA HIS A 604 15.25 2.80 17.16
C HIS A 604 16.63 2.76 17.83
N GLU A 605 17.19 3.91 18.21
CA GLU A 605 18.52 4.02 18.84
C GLU A 605 18.55 3.45 20.27
N ILE A 606 17.48 3.58 21.04
CA ILE A 606 17.37 2.98 22.37
C ILE A 606 17.56 1.45 22.31
N GLY A 607 16.92 0.78 21.35
CA GLY A 607 17.12 -0.64 21.01
C GLY A 607 17.00 -1.63 22.18
N LYS A 608 16.42 -1.24 23.34
CA LYS A 608 16.31 -2.07 24.53
C LYS A 608 14.92 -2.74 24.62
N ASP A 609 14.89 -4.05 24.55
CA ASP A 609 13.65 -4.82 24.65
C ASP A 609 12.91 -4.58 25.98
N GLY A 610 11.60 -4.55 25.95
CA GLY A 610 10.74 -4.37 27.12
C GLY A 610 10.67 -2.94 27.67
N GLN A 611 11.43 -1.97 27.14
CA GLN A 611 11.43 -0.60 27.63
C GLN A 611 10.09 0.11 27.37
N PRO A 612 9.47 0.75 28.38
CA PRO A 612 8.32 1.61 28.17
C PRO A 612 8.68 2.84 27.34
N VAL A 613 7.89 3.12 26.32
CA VAL A 613 8.08 4.28 25.43
C VAL A 613 6.77 4.95 25.08
N ALA A 614 6.86 6.23 24.73
CA ALA A 614 5.81 6.97 24.06
C ALA A 614 6.34 7.45 22.70
N VAL A 615 5.60 7.20 21.64
CA VAL A 615 5.90 7.66 20.28
C VAL A 615 4.69 8.32 19.67
N ALA A 616 4.90 9.24 18.73
CA ALA A 616 3.81 9.91 18.04
C ALA A 616 4.15 10.13 16.58
N GLY A 617 3.14 10.06 15.72
CA GLY A 617 3.37 10.25 14.29
C GLY A 617 2.08 10.21 13.47
N LEU A 618 2.28 10.48 12.18
CA LEU A 618 1.29 10.34 11.14
C LEU A 618 1.12 8.86 10.80
N VAL A 619 -0.12 8.37 10.79
CA VAL A 619 -0.42 6.98 10.41
C VAL A 619 -0.38 6.86 8.90
N ILE A 620 0.72 6.39 8.35
CA ILE A 620 0.90 6.22 6.91
C ILE A 620 0.34 4.87 6.40
N CYS A 621 0.27 3.86 7.26
CA CYS A 621 -0.21 2.54 6.90
C CYS A 621 -0.98 1.87 8.04
N ARG A 622 -2.10 1.23 7.72
CA ARG A 622 -2.89 0.38 8.62
C ARG A 622 -3.11 -0.97 7.96
N GLN A 623 -2.73 -2.05 8.65
CA GLN A 623 -2.87 -3.41 8.15
C GLN A 623 -3.54 -4.30 9.19
N ARG A 624 -4.54 -5.08 8.76
CA ARG A 624 -5.16 -6.15 9.55
C ARG A 624 -5.19 -7.43 8.70
N PRO A 625 -4.05 -8.13 8.54
CA PRO A 625 -4.01 -9.32 7.72
C PRO A 625 -4.87 -10.44 8.32
N GLY A 626 -5.63 -11.15 7.49
CA GLY A 626 -6.44 -12.28 7.93
C GLY A 626 -5.62 -13.41 8.58
N THR A 627 -4.35 -13.52 8.20
CA THR A 627 -3.38 -14.50 8.75
C THR A 627 -2.82 -14.12 10.11
N ALA A 628 -3.01 -12.88 10.57
CA ALA A 628 -2.39 -12.37 11.80
C ALA A 628 -3.24 -12.57 13.06
N LYS A 629 -4.19 -13.52 13.07
CA LYS A 629 -5.01 -13.86 14.25
C LYS A 629 -5.63 -12.64 14.94
N GLY A 630 -6.07 -11.63 14.13
CA GLY A 630 -6.72 -10.41 14.63
C GLY A 630 -5.78 -9.28 15.09
N PHE A 631 -4.46 -9.46 15.04
CA PHE A 631 -3.52 -8.37 15.28
C PHE A 631 -3.66 -7.28 14.22
N VAL A 632 -3.50 -6.02 14.68
CA VAL A 632 -3.45 -4.86 13.80
C VAL A 632 -2.06 -4.24 13.86
N PHE A 633 -1.62 -3.78 12.72
CA PHE A 633 -0.32 -3.18 12.55
C PHE A 633 -0.46 -1.77 11.99
N LEU A 634 0.23 -0.81 12.60
CA LEU A 634 0.36 0.54 12.08
C LEU A 634 1.82 0.83 11.77
N THR A 635 2.04 1.71 10.80
CA THR A 635 3.31 2.40 10.63
C THR A 635 3.06 3.87 10.87
N LEU A 636 3.74 4.44 11.85
CA LEU A 636 3.76 5.88 12.12
C LEU A 636 5.00 6.49 11.44
N GLU A 637 4.81 7.67 10.86
CA GLU A 637 5.89 8.49 10.32
C GLU A 637 5.98 9.79 11.11
N ASP A 638 7.19 10.19 11.47
CA ASP A 638 7.49 11.51 12.00
C ASP A 638 8.59 12.18 11.17
N GLU A 639 9.07 13.35 11.58
CA GLU A 639 10.11 14.11 10.90
C GLU A 639 11.47 13.40 10.83
N THR A 640 11.67 12.33 11.60
CA THR A 640 12.94 11.59 11.66
C THR A 640 12.91 10.25 10.95
N GLY A 641 11.72 9.67 10.77
CA GLY A 641 11.57 8.36 10.16
C GLY A 641 10.25 7.67 10.44
N MET A 642 10.26 6.35 10.30
CA MET A 642 9.08 5.51 10.50
C MET A 642 9.29 4.56 11.68
N ILE A 643 8.21 4.29 12.43
CA ILE A 643 8.20 3.28 13.48
C ILE A 643 6.98 2.38 13.38
N ASN A 644 7.19 1.09 13.58
CA ASN A 644 6.16 0.07 13.51
C ASN A 644 5.47 -0.14 14.85
N ILE A 645 4.15 -0.21 14.82
CA ILE A 645 3.29 -0.42 15.99
C ILE A 645 2.57 -1.75 15.85
N VAL A 646 2.60 -2.55 16.89
CA VAL A 646 1.88 -3.82 17.00
C VAL A 646 0.74 -3.66 18.00
N ILE A 647 -0.47 -3.95 17.57
CA ILE A 647 -1.70 -3.81 18.36
C ILE A 647 -2.33 -5.18 18.52
N THR A 648 -2.53 -5.60 19.77
CA THR A 648 -3.22 -6.86 20.08
C THR A 648 -4.72 -6.76 19.76
N PRO A 649 -5.40 -7.87 19.46
CA PRO A 649 -6.83 -7.88 19.18
C PRO A 649 -7.65 -7.15 20.25
N ASP A 650 -7.42 -7.45 21.54
CA ASP A 650 -8.16 -6.84 22.64
C ASP A 650 -8.00 -5.31 22.69
N ARG A 651 -6.79 -4.79 22.41
CA ARG A 651 -6.54 -3.35 22.38
C ARG A 651 -7.17 -2.69 21.16
N PHE A 652 -7.15 -3.37 20.02
CA PHE A 652 -7.84 -2.89 18.83
C PHE A 652 -9.35 -2.80 19.06
N GLU A 653 -9.96 -3.80 19.69
CA GLU A 653 -11.38 -3.82 20.00
C GLU A 653 -11.79 -2.64 20.88
N GLN A 654 -11.00 -2.33 21.90
CA GLN A 654 -11.25 -1.21 22.82
C GLN A 654 -11.14 0.17 22.15
N HIS A 655 -10.30 0.30 21.12
CA HIS A 655 -9.95 1.58 20.50
C HIS A 655 -10.16 1.61 18.99
N ALA A 656 -11.02 0.71 18.46
CA ALA A 656 -11.16 0.47 17.02
C ALA A 656 -11.45 1.74 16.21
N LEU A 657 -12.37 2.59 16.68
CA LEU A 657 -12.73 3.83 16.00
C LEU A 657 -11.52 4.78 15.95
N LEU A 658 -10.90 5.04 17.09
CA LEU A 658 -9.74 5.93 17.20
C LEU A 658 -8.60 5.47 16.28
N ILE A 659 -8.25 4.17 16.35
CA ILE A 659 -7.17 3.59 15.55
C ILE A 659 -7.48 3.63 14.05
N SER A 660 -8.75 3.45 13.67
CA SER A 660 -9.15 3.36 12.26
C SER A 660 -9.31 4.70 11.56
N THR A 661 -9.65 5.77 12.31
CA THR A 661 -10.04 7.07 11.73
C THR A 661 -9.03 8.17 11.96
N THR A 662 -8.25 8.10 13.05
CA THR A 662 -7.36 9.21 13.43
C THR A 662 -6.06 9.18 12.63
N PRO A 663 -5.71 10.26 11.92
CA PRO A 663 -4.49 10.33 11.12
C PRO A 663 -3.22 10.55 11.95
N LEU A 664 -3.30 11.24 13.08
CA LEU A 664 -2.17 11.53 13.96
C LEU A 664 -2.41 10.89 15.33
N LEU A 665 -1.53 9.98 15.72
CA LEU A 665 -1.66 9.23 16.97
C LEU A 665 -0.43 9.41 17.86
N LEU A 666 -0.69 9.57 19.16
CA LEU A 666 0.27 9.36 20.23
C LEU A 666 0.00 7.99 20.84
N ILE A 667 1.02 7.15 20.90
CA ILE A 667 0.94 5.76 21.36
C ILE A 667 1.94 5.55 22.50
N ARG A 668 1.45 5.05 23.63
CA ARG A 668 2.30 4.54 24.71
C ARG A 668 2.31 3.02 24.69
N GLY A 669 3.49 2.44 24.85
CA GLY A 669 3.66 1.00 24.78
C GLY A 669 5.01 0.55 25.31
N THR A 670 5.41 -0.62 24.88
CA THR A 670 6.74 -1.20 25.20
C THR A 670 7.47 -1.51 23.89
N LEU A 671 8.76 -1.19 23.85
CA LEU A 671 9.61 -1.64 22.74
C LEU A 671 9.67 -3.18 22.71
N GLN A 672 9.63 -3.71 21.52
CA GLN A 672 9.94 -5.10 21.20
C GLN A 672 11.12 -5.08 20.23
N VAL A 673 12.25 -5.57 20.71
CA VAL A 673 13.48 -5.61 19.93
C VAL A 673 13.88 -7.05 19.72
N GLU A 674 13.80 -7.52 18.50
CA GLU A 674 14.14 -8.89 18.15
C GLU A 674 15.02 -8.89 16.89
N GLN A 675 16.24 -9.39 17.00
CA GLN A 675 17.18 -9.50 15.87
C GLN A 675 17.29 -8.20 15.03
N HIS A 676 17.51 -7.07 15.71
CA HIS A 676 17.61 -5.72 15.13
C HIS A 676 16.30 -5.10 14.58
N VAL A 677 15.17 -5.78 14.73
CA VAL A 677 13.86 -5.21 14.38
C VAL A 677 13.25 -4.58 15.62
N VAL A 678 12.90 -3.29 15.50
CA VAL A 678 12.28 -2.51 16.57
C VAL A 678 10.81 -2.27 16.25
N ASN A 679 9.94 -2.67 17.15
CA ASN A 679 8.51 -2.40 17.09
C ASN A 679 8.05 -1.82 18.45
N VAL A 680 6.91 -1.13 18.47
CA VAL A 680 6.24 -0.72 19.71
C VAL A 680 4.99 -1.56 19.89
N ARG A 681 4.91 -2.36 20.96
CA ARG A 681 3.68 -3.04 21.37
C ARG A 681 2.80 -2.03 22.09
N ALA A 682 1.73 -1.61 21.44
CA ALA A 682 0.86 -0.56 21.91
C ALA A 682 0.02 -0.97 23.14
N LYS A 683 -0.13 -0.06 24.09
CA LYS A 683 -0.96 -0.22 25.29
C LYS A 683 -2.03 0.87 25.41
N GLN A 684 -1.71 2.11 25.03
CA GLN A 684 -2.60 3.26 25.11
C GLN A 684 -2.51 4.10 23.83
N PHE A 685 -3.62 4.73 23.48
CA PHE A 685 -3.77 5.53 22.27
C PHE A 685 -4.40 6.88 22.60
N ARG A 686 -3.93 7.93 21.95
CA ARG A 686 -4.52 9.27 22.03
C ARG A 686 -4.45 9.92 20.66
N ALA A 687 -5.53 10.58 20.24
CA ALA A 687 -5.49 11.47 19.10
C ALA A 687 -4.58 12.67 19.39
N LEU A 688 -3.81 13.08 18.40
CA LEU A 688 -3.05 14.32 18.40
C LEU A 688 -3.76 15.34 17.52
N GLU A 689 -4.01 16.51 18.08
CA GLU A 689 -4.53 17.67 17.36
C GLU A 689 -3.39 18.66 17.13
N LEU A 690 -3.25 19.13 15.92
CA LEU A 690 -2.21 20.10 15.55
C LEU A 690 -2.63 21.56 15.82
N GLY A 691 -3.82 21.77 16.43
CA GLY A 691 -4.31 23.12 16.78
C GLY A 691 -5.03 23.79 15.59
N GLY A 692 -6.34 23.61 15.48
CA GLY A 692 -7.26 24.55 14.82
C GLY A 692 -7.78 24.23 13.43
N GLY A 693 -7.63 23.03 12.88
CA GLY A 693 -8.17 22.69 11.56
C GLY A 693 -8.58 21.22 11.38
N GLU A 694 -9.49 20.96 10.43
CA GLU A 694 -9.80 19.60 9.99
C GLU A 694 -8.56 18.93 9.40
N GLN A 695 -8.17 17.78 9.97
CA GLN A 695 -7.00 17.03 9.53
C GLN A 695 -7.29 16.28 8.24
N HIS A 696 -6.80 16.77 7.11
CA HIS A 696 -7.03 16.19 5.78
C HIS A 696 -6.02 15.10 5.36
N VAL A 697 -5.26 14.56 6.29
CA VAL A 697 -4.26 13.53 5.97
C VAL A 697 -4.89 12.15 5.95
N LYS A 698 -4.79 11.45 4.82
CA LYS A 698 -5.29 10.09 4.67
C LYS A 698 -4.13 9.09 4.68
N GLY A 699 -4.13 8.15 5.63
CA GLY A 699 -3.26 6.99 5.58
C GLY A 699 -3.78 5.90 4.66
N HIS A 700 -2.90 5.02 4.18
CA HIS A 700 -3.29 3.83 3.42
C HIS A 700 -3.82 2.74 4.36
N ASN A 701 -5.01 2.24 4.05
CA ASN A 701 -5.65 1.17 4.81
C ASN A 701 -5.63 -0.12 3.98
N TYR A 702 -4.86 -1.11 4.42
CA TYR A 702 -4.83 -2.45 3.86
C TYR A 702 -5.59 -3.41 4.79
N ARG A 703 -6.52 -4.17 4.23
CA ARG A 703 -7.31 -5.18 4.95
C ARG A 703 -6.79 -6.57 4.68
#